data_5581c55a3de3dec0bc55980be51cf975
#
_entry.id   5581c55a3de3dec0bc55980be51cf975
#
_cell.length_a   1.000
_cell.length_b   1.000
_cell.length_c   1.000
_cell.angle_alpha   90.00
_cell.angle_beta   90.00
_cell.angle_gamma   90.00
#
_symmetry.space_group_name_H-M   'P 1'
#
loop_
_entity.id
_entity.type
_entity.pdbx_description
1 polymer ?
#
loop_
_entity_poly.entity_id
_entity_poly.type
_entity_poly.pdbx_seq_one_letter_code
_entity_poly.pdbx_strand_id
1 'polypeptide(L)'
;MAHDVHADTKAPDPTRIISVRGAREHNLKGIDLDLPRDRLIVMTGLSGSGKSSLAFDTIYAEGQRRYVESLSAYARQFLEMMQKPDVDQIDGLSPAISIEQKTTSRNPRSTVGTVTEIYDYMRLLFARVGVPYSPATGLPIESQTVSQMVDRILELEEGTRLYLLAPIVRGRKGEYRKELAELMKKGFQRVKIDGEFHEIAEAPALDKKFKHDIDVVVDRIVVREDIAGRLADSLETALRLADGIAIAEFADKALAAPQAGAVLQNLNETHERIVFSEKFACPVSGFTIPEIEPRLFSFNNPFGACSACDGLGTTLAFEDELVVPDHTLSLREGAVLPWAKTGSTSPYYVQTLEALCRHFDVSMATPWKELPEDVRQAILYGTGKDKVAFIYDDGARSYKTEKVFEGVIGNIERRWRETESTWVREELSRFQSDHACPACTGYRLKPEALAVKIGGLHIGQVTEFSIRVANDWFNDLPEKLTQKQNDIAGRILKEIRERLKFLNDVGLEYLTLSRNSGTLSGGESQRIRLASQIGSGLTGVLYVLDEPSIGLHQRDNARLLDTLKHLRDLGNTVIVVEHDEDAVLTADFVVDVGPGAGVHGGEIVAQGTPQEIMANPASLTGQYLSGARMIPLPEERRKLKKTRKISVVGARGNNLKDVSVDVPLGTFTCVTGVSGGGKSTFLIDTLYKSAARRLNGARDNPAPHDRIDGLEHLDKVIDIDQSPIGRTPRSNPATYTGAFTPIREWFAGMPEAKARGYAPGRFSFNVKGGRCEACQGDGVIKIEMHFLPDVYVTCDVCKGQRYNRETLEVLFKGKSIADVLDMTVEEAAEFFSAVPAVRDKMETLARVGLGYIKVGQQATTLSGGEAQRVKLAKELSRRSTGRTLYILDEPTTGLHFHDVAKLLEVLHELVDQGNTVLVIEHNLEVIKTADWIIDMGPEGGDGGGTVVATGRPEDVAEIETSYTGRFLRELLQRRPQHASDAAE
;
A
#
# COMPACT_ATOMS: atom_id res chain seq x y z
N MET A 1 -10.99 -14.17 46.54
CA MET A 1 -11.22 -12.90 47.27
C MET A 1 -11.95 -12.01 46.28
N ALA A 2 -13.22 -11.80 46.49
CA ALA A 2 -14.05 -10.96 45.66
C ALA A 2 -13.68 -9.49 45.91
N HIS A 3 -13.25 -8.81 44.87
CA HIS A 3 -13.14 -7.35 44.88
C HIS A 3 -14.50 -6.81 44.38
N ASP A 4 -15.27 -6.28 45.30
CA ASP A 4 -16.41 -5.43 45.06
C ASP A 4 -15.96 -4.18 44.30
N VAL A 5 -16.26 -4.12 43.00
CA VAL A 5 -16.19 -2.88 42.22
C VAL A 5 -17.57 -2.21 42.33
N HIS A 6 -17.72 -1.35 43.30
CA HIS A 6 -18.82 -0.37 43.31
C HIS A 6 -18.61 0.58 42.12
N ALA A 7 -19.36 0.39 41.06
CA ALA A 7 -19.53 1.36 40.04
C ALA A 7 -20.27 2.57 40.63
N ASP A 8 -19.57 3.70 40.72
CA ASP A 8 -20.14 5.01 41.03
C ASP A 8 -21.05 5.46 39.87
N THR A 9 -22.31 5.06 39.91
CA THR A 9 -23.36 5.56 39.02
C THR A 9 -23.77 6.99 39.41
N LYS A 10 -22.86 7.96 39.20
CA LYS A 10 -23.27 9.36 39.14
C LYS A 10 -23.96 9.59 37.81
N ALA A 11 -25.21 10.10 37.87
CA ALA A 11 -25.90 10.62 36.69
C ALA A 11 -24.95 11.56 35.92
N PRO A 12 -24.91 11.50 34.59
CA PRO A 12 -24.00 12.32 33.78
C PRO A 12 -24.25 13.78 34.11
N ASP A 13 -23.18 14.51 34.38
CA ASP A 13 -23.21 15.96 34.58
C ASP A 13 -23.85 16.60 33.31
N PRO A 14 -25.00 17.28 33.41
CA PRO A 14 -25.70 17.86 32.28
C PRO A 14 -24.86 18.89 31.50
N THR A 15 -23.72 19.32 32.05
CA THR A 15 -22.76 20.21 31.38
C THR A 15 -21.76 19.47 30.50
N ARG A 16 -21.74 18.12 30.47
CA ARG A 16 -20.81 17.31 29.72
C ARG A 16 -21.49 16.33 28.75
N ILE A 17 -22.39 16.87 27.93
CA ILE A 17 -23.06 16.11 26.87
C ILE A 17 -22.88 16.78 25.50
N ILE A 18 -22.86 15.94 24.43
CA ILE A 18 -23.08 16.40 23.06
C ILE A 18 -24.56 16.18 22.78
N SER A 19 -25.28 17.27 22.53
CA SER A 19 -26.73 17.27 22.30
C SER A 19 -27.00 17.47 20.81
N VAL A 20 -27.59 16.48 20.15
CA VAL A 20 -28.00 16.50 18.74
C VAL A 20 -29.52 16.63 18.71
N ARG A 21 -30.05 17.54 17.88
CA ARG A 21 -31.50 17.75 17.73
C ARG A 21 -31.87 17.83 16.26
N GLY A 22 -32.83 17.00 15.85
CA GLY A 22 -33.43 17.05 14.52
C GLY A 22 -32.48 16.66 13.40
N ALA A 23 -31.63 15.66 13.58
CA ALA A 23 -30.71 15.21 12.50
C ALA A 23 -31.47 14.47 11.38
N ARG A 24 -31.34 14.97 10.13
CA ARG A 24 -32.09 14.50 8.96
C ARG A 24 -31.17 14.18 7.75
N GLU A 25 -29.87 14.07 7.97
CA GLU A 25 -28.93 13.77 6.89
C GLU A 25 -29.23 12.38 6.29
N HIS A 26 -29.26 12.28 4.97
CA HIS A 26 -29.53 11.07 4.20
C HIS A 26 -30.84 10.37 4.59
N ASN A 27 -30.77 9.24 5.30
CA ASN A 27 -31.93 8.45 5.73
C ASN A 27 -32.36 8.69 7.18
N LEU A 28 -31.72 9.62 7.89
CA LEU A 28 -32.07 9.95 9.29
C LEU A 28 -33.45 10.62 9.39
N LYS A 29 -34.26 10.23 10.36
CA LYS A 29 -35.64 10.64 10.53
C LYS A 29 -35.83 11.66 11.65
N GLY A 30 -35.01 12.73 11.69
CA GLY A 30 -35.11 13.76 12.71
C GLY A 30 -34.69 13.27 14.09
N ILE A 31 -33.49 12.73 14.18
CA ILE A 31 -32.93 12.11 15.40
C ILE A 31 -32.63 13.18 16.45
N ASP A 32 -33.14 12.95 17.67
CA ASP A 32 -32.72 13.63 18.90
C ASP A 32 -31.87 12.66 19.75
N LEU A 33 -30.67 13.10 20.13
CA LEU A 33 -29.72 12.23 20.82
C LEU A 33 -28.84 13.04 21.76
N ASP A 34 -28.64 12.53 23.00
CA ASP A 34 -27.71 13.06 23.98
C ASP A 34 -26.59 12.07 24.25
N LEU A 35 -25.33 12.44 23.89
CA LEU A 35 -24.13 11.61 24.02
C LEU A 35 -23.26 12.12 25.17
N PRO A 36 -22.81 11.26 26.09
CA PRO A 36 -21.89 11.64 27.16
C PRO A 36 -20.51 11.98 26.60
N ARG A 37 -19.91 13.09 27.03
CA ARG A 37 -18.54 13.45 26.69
C ARG A 37 -17.52 12.65 27.51
N ASP A 38 -16.28 12.61 27.03
CA ASP A 38 -15.14 11.93 27.67
C ASP A 38 -15.44 10.43 27.90
N ARG A 39 -16.11 9.81 26.95
CA ARG A 39 -16.53 8.40 26.94
C ARG A 39 -16.22 7.72 25.61
N LEU A 40 -16.12 6.40 25.67
CA LEU A 40 -16.10 5.53 24.49
C LEU A 40 -17.54 5.19 24.10
N ILE A 41 -18.00 5.71 22.96
CA ILE A 41 -19.35 5.58 22.46
C ILE A 41 -19.31 4.70 21.21
N VAL A 42 -20.08 3.62 21.20
CA VAL A 42 -20.20 2.76 20.02
C VAL A 42 -21.56 3.00 19.34
N MET A 43 -21.54 3.32 18.05
CA MET A 43 -22.72 3.39 17.20
C MET A 43 -22.83 2.09 16.39
N THR A 44 -23.87 1.31 16.63
CA THR A 44 -24.10 0.01 16.02
C THR A 44 -25.47 -0.05 15.32
N GLY A 45 -25.80 -1.19 14.69
CA GLY A 45 -27.04 -1.42 13.96
C GLY A 45 -26.81 -1.99 12.55
N LEU A 46 -27.86 -2.29 11.81
CA LEU A 46 -27.79 -2.88 10.48
C LEU A 46 -26.97 -2.07 9.47
N SER A 47 -26.38 -2.75 8.46
CA SER A 47 -25.74 -2.04 7.34
C SER A 47 -26.76 -1.17 6.63
N GLY A 48 -26.37 0.13 6.36
CA GLY A 48 -27.30 1.10 5.77
C GLY A 48 -28.37 1.66 6.71
N SER A 49 -28.31 1.43 8.04
CA SER A 49 -29.28 1.97 9.00
C SER A 49 -29.14 3.48 9.29
N GLY A 50 -28.02 4.13 8.88
CA GLY A 50 -27.78 5.56 9.09
C GLY A 50 -26.68 5.87 10.11
N LYS A 51 -25.92 4.88 10.59
CA LYS A 51 -24.82 5.06 11.57
C LYS A 51 -23.77 6.07 11.10
N SER A 52 -23.25 5.85 9.89
CA SER A 52 -22.21 6.72 9.32
C SER A 52 -22.77 8.11 9.01
N SER A 53 -24.04 8.21 8.58
CA SER A 53 -24.71 9.50 8.38
C SER A 53 -24.82 10.29 9.68
N LEU A 54 -25.09 9.63 10.81
CA LEU A 54 -25.13 10.28 12.12
C LEU A 54 -23.72 10.64 12.61
N ALA A 55 -22.79 9.70 12.57
CA ALA A 55 -21.43 9.88 13.13
C ALA A 55 -20.57 10.84 12.30
N PHE A 56 -20.51 10.63 10.97
CA PHE A 56 -19.60 11.37 10.06
C PHE A 56 -20.31 12.54 9.39
N ASP A 57 -21.42 12.31 8.69
CA ASP A 57 -22.05 13.34 7.87
C ASP A 57 -22.81 14.39 8.73
N THR A 58 -23.11 14.07 10.00
CA THR A 58 -23.78 14.98 10.94
C THR A 58 -22.84 15.48 12.04
N ILE A 59 -22.42 14.62 12.97
CA ILE A 59 -21.68 15.03 14.18
C ILE A 59 -20.27 15.52 13.83
N TYR A 60 -19.49 14.70 13.10
CA TYR A 60 -18.15 15.09 12.69
C TYR A 60 -18.14 16.29 11.74
N ALA A 61 -19.00 16.28 10.72
CA ALA A 61 -19.08 17.36 9.73
C ALA A 61 -19.36 18.71 10.38
N GLU A 62 -20.31 18.78 11.33
CA GLU A 62 -20.61 20.02 12.07
C GLU A 62 -19.46 20.43 13.02
N GLY A 63 -18.82 19.45 13.68
CA GLY A 63 -17.64 19.71 14.53
C GLY A 63 -16.48 20.29 13.75
N GLN A 64 -16.18 19.72 12.58
CA GLN A 64 -15.15 20.20 11.67
C GLN A 64 -15.51 21.58 11.11
N ARG A 65 -16.75 21.79 10.66
CA ARG A 65 -17.22 23.09 10.16
C ARG A 65 -17.02 24.20 11.18
N ARG A 66 -17.42 23.99 12.44
CA ARG A 66 -17.24 24.98 13.53
C ARG A 66 -15.77 25.24 13.85
N TYR A 67 -14.94 24.20 13.81
CA TYR A 67 -13.51 24.36 14.03
C TYR A 67 -12.88 25.23 12.93
N VAL A 68 -13.16 24.95 11.65
CA VAL A 68 -12.65 25.73 10.51
C VAL A 68 -13.18 27.16 10.54
N GLU A 69 -14.45 27.37 10.96
CA GLU A 69 -15.06 28.69 11.12
C GLU A 69 -14.33 29.55 12.18
N SER A 70 -13.77 28.93 13.20
CA SER A 70 -12.97 29.60 14.23
C SER A 70 -11.58 30.03 13.75
N LEU A 71 -11.11 29.54 12.59
CA LEU A 71 -9.80 29.82 12.03
C LEU A 71 -9.77 31.18 11.27
N SER A 72 -8.62 31.49 10.65
CA SER A 72 -8.39 32.73 9.93
C SER A 72 -9.34 32.95 8.74
N ALA A 73 -9.47 34.19 8.26
CA ALA A 73 -10.29 34.53 7.09
C ALA A 73 -9.90 33.74 5.82
N TYR A 74 -8.63 33.34 5.67
CA TYR A 74 -8.16 32.50 4.57
C TYR A 74 -8.75 31.09 4.67
N ALA A 75 -8.75 30.49 5.86
CA ALA A 75 -9.35 29.18 6.08
C ALA A 75 -10.87 29.20 5.85
N ARG A 76 -11.55 30.31 6.13
CA ARG A 76 -13.00 30.47 5.88
C ARG A 76 -13.38 30.42 4.40
N GLN A 77 -12.48 30.72 3.46
CA GLN A 77 -12.74 30.54 2.02
C GLN A 77 -13.03 29.07 1.65
N PHE A 78 -12.51 28.13 2.45
CA PHE A 78 -12.80 26.71 2.26
C PHE A 78 -14.16 26.32 2.87
N LEU A 79 -14.71 27.09 3.80
CA LEU A 79 -16.02 26.83 4.40
C LEU A 79 -17.18 26.98 3.41
N GLU A 80 -17.07 27.87 2.42
CA GLU A 80 -18.10 28.05 1.39
C GLU A 80 -18.31 26.76 0.57
N MET A 81 -17.33 25.83 0.62
CA MET A 81 -17.41 24.51 -0.01
C MET A 81 -17.89 23.39 0.94
N MET A 82 -17.96 23.65 2.25
CA MET A 82 -18.47 22.70 3.24
C MET A 82 -19.97 22.87 3.41
N GLN A 83 -20.74 21.88 2.97
CA GLN A 83 -22.19 21.88 3.19
C GLN A 83 -22.49 21.78 4.69
N LYS A 84 -23.43 22.58 5.18
CA LYS A 84 -23.94 22.44 6.54
C LYS A 84 -24.80 21.18 6.59
N PRO A 85 -24.57 20.28 7.59
CA PRO A 85 -25.42 19.10 7.75
C PRO A 85 -26.90 19.51 7.99
N ASP A 86 -27.82 18.67 7.52
CA ASP A 86 -29.26 18.84 7.79
C ASP A 86 -29.57 18.42 9.23
N VAL A 87 -29.40 19.38 10.14
CA VAL A 87 -29.62 19.24 11.58
C VAL A 87 -30.11 20.56 12.14
N ASP A 88 -31.05 20.50 13.07
CA ASP A 88 -31.58 21.71 13.71
C ASP A 88 -30.50 22.36 14.60
N GLN A 89 -29.93 21.59 15.52
CA GLN A 89 -28.93 22.06 16.48
C GLN A 89 -28.03 20.93 16.96
N ILE A 90 -26.71 21.24 17.15
CA ILE A 90 -25.81 20.38 17.90
C ILE A 90 -25.03 21.25 18.89
N ASP A 91 -25.07 20.89 20.17
CA ASP A 91 -24.32 21.57 21.23
C ASP A 91 -23.29 20.67 21.86
N GLY A 92 -22.28 21.25 22.53
CA GLY A 92 -21.26 20.51 23.27
C GLY A 92 -20.16 19.89 22.44
N LEU A 93 -20.06 20.21 21.12
CA LEU A 93 -19.00 19.68 20.27
C LEU A 93 -17.62 20.23 20.64
N SER A 94 -16.64 19.32 20.67
CA SER A 94 -15.20 19.61 20.67
C SER A 94 -14.66 19.65 19.23
N PRO A 95 -13.43 20.17 19.01
CA PRO A 95 -12.75 19.97 17.75
C PRO A 95 -12.77 18.48 17.34
N ALA A 96 -13.20 18.18 16.12
CA ALA A 96 -13.46 16.83 15.68
C ALA A 96 -12.39 16.33 14.71
N ILE A 97 -11.96 15.08 14.90
CA ILE A 97 -11.01 14.36 14.03
C ILE A 97 -11.68 13.08 13.56
N SER A 98 -11.74 12.86 12.24
CA SER A 98 -12.23 11.60 11.67
C SER A 98 -11.09 10.69 11.26
N ILE A 99 -11.28 9.38 11.47
CA ILE A 99 -10.38 8.32 11.05
C ILE A 99 -11.19 7.32 10.23
N GLU A 100 -11.33 7.65 8.93
CA GLU A 100 -12.09 6.84 7.97
C GLU A 100 -11.19 5.81 7.28
N GLN A 101 -11.78 4.76 6.73
CA GLN A 101 -11.10 3.76 5.92
C GLN A 101 -10.70 4.26 4.53
N LYS A 102 -11.37 5.28 4.01
CA LYS A 102 -11.17 5.75 2.65
C LYS A 102 -9.82 6.42 2.48
N THR A 103 -9.13 6.08 1.41
CA THR A 103 -7.91 6.67 0.86
C THR A 103 -6.59 6.26 1.46
N THR A 104 -6.08 5.10 1.01
CA THR A 104 -4.62 4.92 0.94
C THR A 104 -4.06 5.94 -0.05
N SER A 105 -3.06 6.70 0.37
CA SER A 105 -2.33 7.58 -0.54
C SER A 105 -1.69 6.73 -1.65
N ARG A 106 -2.02 7.02 -2.90
CA ARG A 106 -1.40 6.35 -4.07
C ARG A 106 -0.05 6.94 -4.45
N ASN A 107 0.49 7.83 -3.62
CA ASN A 107 1.81 8.40 -3.86
C ASN A 107 2.88 7.31 -3.64
N PRO A 108 3.65 6.92 -4.67
CA PRO A 108 4.66 5.86 -4.54
C PRO A 108 5.82 6.24 -3.60
N ARG A 109 5.94 7.51 -3.24
CA ARG A 109 6.93 8.01 -2.28
C ARG A 109 6.44 8.03 -0.84
N SER A 110 5.16 7.72 -0.60
CA SER A 110 4.60 7.63 0.75
C SER A 110 4.86 6.25 1.35
N THR A 111 5.48 6.21 2.53
CA THR A 111 5.78 4.96 3.26
C THR A 111 5.20 5.01 4.67
N VAL A 112 5.12 3.86 5.35
CA VAL A 112 4.72 3.81 6.76
C VAL A 112 5.56 4.80 7.59
N GLY A 113 6.89 4.78 7.43
CA GLY A 113 7.80 5.67 8.16
C GLY A 113 7.54 7.16 7.91
N THR A 114 7.15 7.56 6.68
CA THR A 114 6.85 8.97 6.37
C THR A 114 5.48 9.42 6.84
N VAL A 115 4.48 8.55 6.78
CA VAL A 115 3.11 8.87 7.25
C VAL A 115 3.06 9.00 8.77
N THR A 116 3.89 8.25 9.47
CA THR A 116 4.00 8.27 10.95
C THR A 116 5.00 9.31 11.46
N GLU A 117 5.64 10.08 10.57
CA GLU A 117 6.71 11.03 10.89
C GLU A 117 7.97 10.39 11.49
N ILE A 118 7.99 9.07 11.72
CA ILE A 118 9.16 8.37 12.27
C ILE A 118 10.38 8.60 11.39
N TYR A 119 10.19 8.58 10.06
CA TYR A 119 11.28 8.81 9.11
C TYR A 119 11.87 10.22 9.22
N ASP A 120 11.09 11.23 9.56
CA ASP A 120 11.57 12.58 9.74
C ASP A 120 12.48 12.71 10.98
N TYR A 121 12.11 12.05 12.06
CA TYR A 121 12.97 11.94 13.24
C TYR A 121 14.23 11.09 12.97
N MET A 122 14.11 10.01 12.19
CA MET A 122 15.26 9.21 11.77
C MET A 122 16.24 10.04 10.94
N ARG A 123 15.76 10.85 9.99
CA ARG A 123 16.63 11.75 9.19
C ARG A 123 17.40 12.71 10.09
N LEU A 124 16.72 13.27 11.09
CA LEU A 124 17.35 14.16 12.08
C LEU A 124 18.39 13.40 12.93
N LEU A 125 18.07 12.20 13.37
CA LEU A 125 18.97 11.35 14.16
C LEU A 125 20.23 11.02 13.36
N PHE A 126 20.09 10.51 12.12
CA PHE A 126 21.24 10.17 11.28
C PHE A 126 22.09 11.40 10.92
N ALA A 127 21.49 12.57 10.78
CA ALA A 127 22.23 13.80 10.53
C ALA A 127 23.03 14.30 11.75
N ARG A 128 22.59 13.97 12.98
CA ARG A 128 23.21 14.51 14.21
C ARG A 128 24.18 13.55 14.88
N VAL A 129 23.94 12.24 14.83
CA VAL A 129 24.77 11.24 15.52
C VAL A 129 25.33 10.16 14.57
N GLY A 130 24.96 10.20 13.29
CA GLY A 130 25.44 9.28 12.29
C GLY A 130 26.91 9.48 11.98
N VAL A 131 27.63 8.37 11.81
CA VAL A 131 29.07 8.34 11.46
C VAL A 131 29.18 7.95 9.97
N PRO A 132 29.81 8.78 9.12
CA PRO A 132 30.03 8.43 7.72
C PRO A 132 31.14 7.38 7.57
N TYR A 133 30.93 6.46 6.64
CA TYR A 133 31.88 5.39 6.32
C TYR A 133 32.28 5.44 4.86
N SER A 134 33.48 5.05 4.55
CA SER A 134 33.96 4.91 3.16
C SER A 134 33.36 3.66 2.51
N PRO A 135 32.68 3.79 1.37
CA PRO A 135 32.17 2.63 0.65
C PRO A 135 33.28 1.68 0.14
N ALA A 136 34.48 2.20 -0.08
CA ALA A 136 35.60 1.42 -0.61
C ALA A 136 36.34 0.63 0.47
N THR A 137 36.44 1.14 1.69
CA THR A 137 37.26 0.56 2.75
C THR A 137 36.44 0.07 3.95
N GLY A 138 35.19 0.54 4.08
CA GLY A 138 34.34 0.19 5.21
C GLY A 138 34.72 0.85 6.53
N LEU A 139 35.65 1.78 6.53
CA LEU A 139 36.14 2.45 7.74
C LEU A 139 35.51 3.87 7.87
N PRO A 140 35.37 4.40 9.10
CA PRO A 140 34.77 5.72 9.30
C PRO A 140 35.59 6.83 8.63
N ILE A 141 34.90 7.85 8.17
CA ILE A 141 35.48 9.07 7.57
C ILE A 141 35.27 10.20 8.57
N GLU A 142 36.34 10.91 8.89
CA GLU A 142 36.30 12.06 9.81
C GLU A 142 36.54 13.37 9.07
N SER A 143 35.87 14.44 9.51
CA SER A 143 36.25 15.81 9.14
C SER A 143 37.07 16.40 10.28
N GLN A 144 38.11 17.15 9.91
CA GLN A 144 39.06 17.72 10.87
C GLN A 144 39.04 19.24 10.76
N THR A 145 39.14 19.92 11.89
CA THR A 145 39.40 21.38 11.90
C THR A 145 40.85 21.64 11.63
N VAL A 146 41.16 22.85 11.13
CA VAL A 146 42.58 23.23 10.90
C VAL A 146 43.42 23.08 12.17
N SER A 147 42.86 23.45 13.34
CA SER A 147 43.57 23.26 14.62
C SER A 147 43.91 21.79 14.90
N GLN A 148 42.97 20.88 14.66
CA GLN A 148 43.22 19.44 14.84
C GLN A 148 44.27 18.91 13.82
N MET A 149 44.29 19.45 12.60
CA MET A 149 45.29 19.09 11.60
C MET A 149 46.67 19.55 12.03
N VAL A 150 46.76 20.79 12.55
CA VAL A 150 48.01 21.37 13.13
C VAL A 150 48.46 20.52 14.28
N ASP A 151 47.61 20.22 15.26
CA ASP A 151 47.97 19.43 16.45
C ASP A 151 48.50 18.05 15.99
N ARG A 152 47.88 17.43 15.04
CA ARG A 152 48.27 16.12 14.51
C ARG A 152 49.64 16.13 13.84
N ILE A 153 50.00 17.21 13.12
CA ILE A 153 51.32 17.35 12.53
C ILE A 153 52.37 17.64 13.61
N LEU A 154 52.03 18.40 14.63
CA LEU A 154 52.96 18.74 15.73
C LEU A 154 53.22 17.57 16.68
N GLU A 155 52.33 16.55 16.70
CA GLU A 155 52.57 15.28 17.42
C GLU A 155 53.68 14.40 16.77
N LEU A 156 54.11 14.72 15.53
CA LEU A 156 55.19 14.02 14.88
C LEU A 156 56.54 14.38 15.54
N GLU A 157 57.53 13.53 15.40
CA GLU A 157 58.87 13.79 15.93
C GLU A 157 59.47 15.12 15.43
N GLU A 158 60.05 15.89 16.33
CA GLU A 158 60.70 17.13 16.02
C GLU A 158 61.83 16.93 14.98
N GLY A 159 61.85 17.77 13.93
CA GLY A 159 62.75 17.62 12.82
C GLY A 159 62.20 16.83 11.64
N THR A 160 61.01 16.24 11.74
CA THR A 160 60.32 15.55 10.62
C THR A 160 60.10 16.54 9.49
N ARG A 161 60.48 16.13 8.26
CA ARG A 161 60.35 16.96 7.03
C ARG A 161 59.11 16.49 6.23
N LEU A 162 58.22 17.47 5.91
CA LEU A 162 56.95 17.21 5.21
C LEU A 162 56.82 18.15 4.01
N TYR A 163 56.22 17.64 2.94
CA TYR A 163 55.59 18.47 1.90
C TYR A 163 54.07 18.61 2.24
N LEU A 164 53.58 19.85 2.30
CA LEU A 164 52.16 20.10 2.38
C LEU A 164 51.63 20.28 0.96
N LEU A 165 50.72 19.38 0.56
CA LEU A 165 50.22 19.28 -0.81
C LEU A 165 48.72 19.56 -0.84
N ALA A 166 48.28 20.22 -1.93
CA ALA A 166 46.91 20.44 -2.28
C ALA A 166 46.53 19.59 -3.53
N PRO A 167 45.74 18.50 -3.40
CA PRO A 167 45.38 17.62 -4.50
C PRO A 167 44.28 18.25 -5.37
N ILE A 168 44.66 19.00 -6.40
CA ILE A 168 43.71 19.73 -7.27
C ILE A 168 43.08 18.87 -8.37
N VAL A 169 43.76 17.80 -8.82
CA VAL A 169 43.26 16.83 -9.79
C VAL A 169 43.48 15.42 -9.25
N ARG A 170 42.45 14.61 -9.25
CA ARG A 170 42.48 13.21 -8.79
C ARG A 170 41.82 12.29 -9.82
N GLY A 171 42.62 11.45 -10.48
CA GLY A 171 42.17 10.44 -11.42
C GLY A 171 41.31 10.94 -12.56
N ARG A 172 41.50 12.19 -13.00
CA ARG A 172 40.71 12.79 -14.08
C ARG A 172 41.50 12.92 -15.37
N LYS A 173 40.85 12.72 -16.51
CA LYS A 173 41.42 12.92 -17.85
C LYS A 173 41.45 14.41 -18.17
N GLY A 174 42.56 14.89 -18.73
CA GLY A 174 42.71 16.30 -19.13
C GLY A 174 44.15 16.69 -19.43
N GLU A 175 44.37 17.88 -20.06
CA GLU A 175 45.72 18.41 -20.34
C GLU A 175 46.19 19.41 -19.25
N TYR A 176 45.27 19.95 -18.46
CA TYR A 176 45.49 20.84 -17.30
C TYR A 176 46.45 22.02 -17.47
N ARG A 177 46.76 22.42 -18.70
CA ARG A 177 47.70 23.54 -19.01
C ARG A 177 47.19 24.92 -18.46
N LYS A 178 45.90 25.15 -18.50
CA LYS A 178 45.32 26.40 -18.00
C LYS A 178 45.40 26.46 -16.48
N GLU A 179 45.07 25.37 -15.82
CA GLU A 179 45.12 25.21 -14.37
C GLU A 179 46.55 25.42 -13.83
N LEU A 180 47.54 24.78 -14.48
CA LEU A 180 48.95 24.96 -14.14
C LEU A 180 49.43 26.39 -14.33
N ALA A 181 49.03 27.06 -15.43
CA ALA A 181 49.34 28.48 -15.68
C ALA A 181 48.70 29.44 -14.65
N GLU A 182 47.47 29.12 -14.17
CA GLU A 182 46.81 29.89 -13.10
C GLU A 182 47.51 29.72 -11.75
N LEU A 183 47.99 28.53 -11.43
CA LEU A 183 48.78 28.25 -10.22
C LEU A 183 50.09 29.03 -10.21
N MET A 184 50.76 29.08 -11.34
CA MET A 184 51.97 29.90 -11.48
C MET A 184 51.71 31.40 -11.27
N LYS A 185 50.57 31.92 -11.77
CA LYS A 185 50.15 33.32 -11.52
C LYS A 185 49.85 33.58 -10.04
N LYS A 186 49.36 32.55 -9.31
CA LYS A 186 49.10 32.61 -7.87
C LYS A 186 50.38 32.46 -7.00
N GLY A 187 51.54 32.26 -7.62
CA GLY A 187 52.82 32.23 -6.95
C GLY A 187 53.33 30.84 -6.56
N PHE A 188 52.59 29.76 -6.95
CA PHE A 188 53.07 28.40 -6.70
C PHE A 188 54.16 28.02 -7.68
N GLN A 189 55.20 27.32 -7.20
CA GLN A 189 56.34 26.97 -8.01
C GLN A 189 56.40 25.49 -8.38
N ARG A 190 55.87 24.59 -7.50
CA ARG A 190 56.02 23.16 -7.66
C ARG A 190 54.72 22.42 -7.63
N VAL A 191 54.64 21.35 -8.43
CA VAL A 191 53.54 20.40 -8.44
C VAL A 191 54.12 18.97 -8.41
N LYS A 192 53.29 18.04 -7.91
CA LYS A 192 53.53 16.61 -8.03
C LYS A 192 52.51 16.07 -9.05
N ILE A 193 52.98 15.52 -10.15
CA ILE A 193 52.16 15.00 -11.24
C ILE A 193 52.41 13.51 -11.32
N ASP A 194 51.37 12.70 -11.21
CA ASP A 194 51.41 11.24 -11.30
C ASP A 194 52.50 10.61 -10.38
N GLY A 195 52.74 11.23 -9.23
CA GLY A 195 53.76 10.78 -8.26
C GLY A 195 55.13 11.43 -8.36
N GLU A 196 55.43 12.21 -9.41
CA GLU A 196 56.73 12.87 -9.60
C GLU A 196 56.67 14.38 -9.38
N PHE A 197 57.67 14.95 -8.72
CA PHE A 197 57.76 16.39 -8.47
C PHE A 197 58.34 17.15 -9.67
N HIS A 198 57.64 18.20 -10.11
CA HIS A 198 58.09 19.08 -11.21
C HIS A 198 57.97 20.56 -10.79
N GLU A 199 58.86 21.38 -11.34
CA GLU A 199 58.61 22.81 -11.36
C GLU A 199 57.44 23.07 -12.34
N ILE A 200 56.49 23.93 -11.96
CA ILE A 200 55.30 24.21 -12.83
C ILE A 200 55.71 24.70 -14.22
N ALA A 201 56.76 25.51 -14.30
CA ALA A 201 57.32 26.01 -15.55
C ALA A 201 57.85 24.90 -16.49
N GLU A 202 58.29 23.76 -15.93
CA GLU A 202 58.87 22.63 -16.63
C GLU A 202 57.96 21.38 -16.61
N ALA A 203 56.72 21.56 -16.23
CA ALA A 203 55.77 20.46 -16.14
C ALA A 203 55.52 19.78 -17.50
N PRO A 204 55.53 18.44 -17.56
CA PRO A 204 55.32 17.71 -18.81
C PRO A 204 53.95 18.02 -19.44
N ALA A 205 53.88 17.94 -20.75
CA ALA A 205 52.59 18.03 -21.44
C ALA A 205 51.76 16.75 -21.18
N LEU A 206 50.63 16.89 -20.51
CA LEU A 206 49.75 15.76 -20.15
C LEU A 206 48.85 15.35 -21.33
N ASP A 207 48.70 14.02 -21.49
CA ASP A 207 47.81 13.48 -22.53
C ASP A 207 46.36 13.38 -22.00
N LYS A 208 45.47 14.06 -22.66
CA LYS A 208 44.01 14.09 -22.32
C LYS A 208 43.34 12.69 -22.35
N LYS A 209 43.96 11.66 -22.85
CA LYS A 209 43.41 10.30 -22.91
C LYS A 209 43.63 9.52 -21.62
N PHE A 210 44.62 9.90 -20.82
CA PHE A 210 44.96 9.25 -19.56
C PHE A 210 44.40 9.99 -18.37
N LYS A 211 44.30 9.32 -17.24
CA LYS A 211 43.92 9.89 -15.96
C LYS A 211 45.17 10.41 -15.29
N HIS A 212 45.14 11.59 -14.71
CA HIS A 212 46.24 12.21 -14.02
C HIS A 212 45.88 12.58 -12.60
N ASP A 213 46.87 12.58 -11.73
CA ASP A 213 46.84 13.11 -10.38
C ASP A 213 47.77 14.33 -10.30
N ILE A 214 47.30 15.46 -9.81
CA ILE A 214 48.09 16.69 -9.70
C ILE A 214 47.92 17.26 -8.29
N ASP A 215 49.01 17.29 -7.52
CA ASP A 215 49.09 17.90 -6.19
C ASP A 215 49.96 19.15 -6.24
N VAL A 216 49.46 20.25 -5.74
CA VAL A 216 50.24 21.52 -5.63
C VAL A 216 51.06 21.50 -4.35
N VAL A 217 52.34 21.74 -4.39
CA VAL A 217 53.18 21.94 -3.19
C VAL A 217 52.90 23.32 -2.62
N VAL A 218 52.18 23.36 -1.51
CA VAL A 218 51.80 24.61 -0.81
C VAL A 218 52.91 25.05 0.11
N ASP A 219 53.54 24.16 0.88
CA ASP A 219 54.62 24.48 1.81
C ASP A 219 55.56 23.29 2.01
N ARG A 220 56.76 23.58 2.50
CA ARG A 220 57.76 22.61 2.97
C ARG A 220 58.04 22.85 4.43
N ILE A 221 57.68 21.89 5.26
CA ILE A 221 57.62 22.03 6.70
C ILE A 221 58.66 21.13 7.35
N VAL A 222 59.30 21.67 8.36
CA VAL A 222 60.06 20.89 9.37
C VAL A 222 59.32 21.02 10.67
N VAL A 223 58.90 19.92 11.28
CA VAL A 223 58.12 19.92 12.51
C VAL A 223 58.93 20.52 13.65
N ARG A 224 58.41 21.61 14.29
CA ARG A 224 58.93 22.30 15.45
C ARG A 224 57.78 22.93 16.23
N GLU A 225 57.91 23.18 17.51
CA GLU A 225 56.83 23.79 18.29
C GLU A 225 56.45 25.22 17.83
N ASP A 226 57.37 25.95 17.26
CA ASP A 226 57.18 27.39 16.88
C ASP A 226 56.47 27.60 15.54
N ILE A 227 56.11 26.54 14.81
CA ILE A 227 55.54 26.67 13.44
C ILE A 227 54.01 26.66 13.40
N ALA A 228 53.30 26.51 14.50
CA ALA A 228 51.84 26.30 14.55
C ALA A 228 51.06 27.32 13.70
N GLY A 229 51.39 28.62 13.83
CA GLY A 229 50.72 29.68 13.04
C GLY A 229 50.93 29.55 11.54
N ARG A 230 52.19 29.36 11.13
CA ARG A 230 52.55 29.16 9.72
C ARG A 230 51.90 27.91 9.12
N LEU A 231 51.85 26.83 9.91
CA LEU A 231 51.26 25.55 9.52
C LEU A 231 49.74 25.70 9.30
N ALA A 232 49.07 26.46 10.20
CA ALA A 232 47.65 26.75 10.04
C ALA A 232 47.35 27.50 8.73
N ASP A 233 48.11 28.59 8.44
CA ASP A 233 47.95 29.39 7.20
C ASP A 233 48.19 28.54 5.94
N SER A 234 49.20 27.67 5.99
CA SER A 234 49.54 26.78 4.89
C SER A 234 48.48 25.72 4.67
N LEU A 235 47.92 25.13 5.74
CA LEU A 235 46.81 24.18 5.70
C LEU A 235 45.55 24.86 5.15
N GLU A 236 45.17 26.05 5.62
CA GLU A 236 44.03 26.78 5.08
C GLU A 236 44.18 27.05 3.58
N THR A 237 45.40 27.35 3.14
CA THR A 237 45.72 27.57 1.72
C THR A 237 45.57 26.29 0.93
N ALA A 238 46.07 25.16 1.44
CA ALA A 238 45.94 23.84 0.79
C ALA A 238 44.48 23.42 0.69
N LEU A 239 43.71 23.56 1.79
CA LEU A 239 42.28 23.20 1.86
C LEU A 239 41.46 24.04 0.86
N ARG A 240 41.73 25.36 0.78
CA ARG A 240 41.05 26.26 -0.16
C ARG A 240 41.33 25.91 -1.63
N LEU A 241 42.57 25.50 -1.95
CA LEU A 241 42.97 25.12 -3.31
C LEU A 241 42.35 23.80 -3.76
N ALA A 242 42.27 22.83 -2.88
CA ALA A 242 41.86 21.45 -3.17
C ALA A 242 40.47 21.11 -2.61
N ASP A 243 39.59 22.09 -2.48
CA ASP A 243 38.19 21.91 -2.09
C ASP A 243 38.02 21.15 -0.75
N GLY A 244 38.86 21.53 0.25
CA GLY A 244 38.77 21.03 1.63
C GLY A 244 39.66 19.81 1.90
N ILE A 245 40.67 19.51 1.08
CA ILE A 245 41.61 18.42 1.31
C ILE A 245 43.05 18.97 1.28
N ALA A 246 43.87 18.50 2.22
CA ALA A 246 45.29 18.70 2.29
C ALA A 246 46.01 17.38 2.56
N ILE A 247 47.25 17.28 2.05
CA ILE A 247 48.10 16.09 2.26
C ILE A 247 49.41 16.54 2.86
N ALA A 248 49.82 15.94 3.98
CA ALA A 248 51.19 16.01 4.50
C ALA A 248 51.96 14.78 4.08
N GLU A 249 52.91 14.90 3.18
CA GLU A 249 53.71 13.83 2.65
C GLU A 249 55.12 13.86 3.25
N PHE A 250 55.60 12.76 3.76
CA PHE A 250 56.95 12.66 4.36
C PHE A 250 58.04 12.82 3.28
N ALA A 251 58.96 13.72 3.48
CA ALA A 251 60.02 14.01 2.53
C ALA A 251 61.12 12.90 2.53
N ASP A 252 61.29 12.27 3.67
CA ASP A 252 62.28 11.21 3.90
C ASP A 252 61.61 9.83 4.10
N LYS A 253 61.60 9.03 3.09
CA LYS A 253 60.96 7.70 3.15
C LYS A 253 61.57 6.74 4.21
N ALA A 254 62.78 7.02 4.66
CA ALA A 254 63.50 6.20 5.65
C ALA A 254 63.05 6.44 7.13
N LEU A 255 62.40 7.59 7.40
CA LEU A 255 61.89 7.93 8.76
C LEU A 255 60.46 7.50 8.97
N ALA A 256 59.75 7.13 7.94
CA ALA A 256 58.35 6.78 7.93
C ALA A 256 58.02 5.31 8.27
N ALA A 257 59.06 4.48 8.56
CA ALA A 257 58.86 3.10 8.97
C ALA A 257 58.35 3.05 10.43
N PRO A 258 57.12 2.63 10.72
CA PRO A 258 56.65 2.52 12.08
C PRO A 258 57.46 1.46 12.80
N GLN A 259 57.80 1.68 14.08
CA GLN A 259 58.26 0.60 14.97
C GLN A 259 57.23 -0.54 14.85
N ALA A 260 57.75 -1.77 14.64
CA ALA A 260 56.92 -2.94 14.48
C ALA A 260 55.91 -3.08 15.62
N GLY A 261 54.64 -2.85 15.33
CA GLY A 261 53.53 -2.90 16.31
C GLY A 261 52.63 -1.65 16.39
N ALA A 262 52.93 -0.54 15.70
CA ALA A 262 52.05 0.62 15.67
C ALA A 262 50.88 0.35 14.68
N VAL A 263 49.70 0.24 15.20
CA VAL A 263 48.47 0.18 14.43
C VAL A 263 48.19 1.57 13.87
N LEU A 264 47.98 1.69 12.54
CA LEU A 264 47.51 2.94 11.91
C LEU A 264 46.19 3.35 12.59
N GLN A 265 46.16 4.56 13.18
CA GLN A 265 45.04 4.99 14.01
C GLN A 265 43.78 5.29 13.20
N ASN A 266 43.96 5.62 11.91
CA ASN A 266 42.83 5.85 10.99
C ASN A 266 43.24 5.69 9.51
N LEU A 267 42.24 5.71 8.61
CA LEU A 267 42.39 5.57 7.14
C LEU A 267 43.20 6.68 6.46
N ASN A 268 43.34 7.80 7.13
CA ASN A 268 43.94 9.00 6.53
C ASN A 268 45.48 8.95 6.63
N GLU A 269 46.05 7.95 7.28
CA GLU A 269 47.47 7.83 7.54
C GLU A 269 48.07 6.61 6.81
N THR A 270 49.12 6.84 6.07
CA THR A 270 49.99 5.79 5.50
C THR A 270 51.43 6.03 5.91
N HIS A 271 52.30 5.08 5.72
CA HIS A 271 53.75 5.22 6.01
C HIS A 271 54.44 6.35 5.21
N GLU A 272 53.76 6.91 4.16
CA GLU A 272 54.32 7.93 3.29
C GLU A 272 53.61 9.27 3.42
N ARG A 273 52.31 9.30 3.87
CA ARG A 273 51.52 10.52 3.87
C ARG A 273 50.36 10.50 4.88
N ILE A 274 49.97 11.67 5.35
CA ILE A 274 48.76 11.90 6.15
C ILE A 274 47.83 12.75 5.28
N VAL A 275 46.61 12.29 5.11
CA VAL A 275 45.55 13.03 4.37
C VAL A 275 44.63 13.70 5.38
N PHE A 276 44.50 15.01 5.27
CA PHE A 276 43.59 15.82 6.07
C PHE A 276 42.37 16.23 5.22
N SER A 277 41.23 16.28 5.85
CA SER A 277 40.02 16.77 5.19
C SER A 277 39.16 17.61 6.13
N GLU A 278 38.82 18.80 5.67
CA GLU A 278 37.82 19.66 6.30
C GLU A 278 36.40 19.14 6.02
N LYS A 279 36.23 18.33 4.98
CA LYS A 279 35.00 17.65 4.57
C LYS A 279 35.12 16.17 4.86
N PHE A 280 33.95 15.50 4.95
CA PHE A 280 33.91 14.03 5.05
C PHE A 280 34.36 13.40 3.71
N ALA A 281 35.62 13.07 3.59
CA ALA A 281 36.20 12.54 2.37
C ALA A 281 37.06 11.29 2.63
N CYS A 282 36.90 10.25 1.77
CA CYS A 282 37.75 9.07 1.80
C CYS A 282 39.03 9.31 1.01
N PRO A 283 40.21 9.21 1.60
CA PRO A 283 41.48 9.44 0.90
C PRO A 283 41.80 8.37 -0.15
N VAL A 284 41.24 7.16 0.00
CA VAL A 284 41.50 6.02 -0.89
C VAL A 284 40.68 6.07 -2.17
N SER A 285 39.35 6.32 -2.04
CA SER A 285 38.41 6.27 -3.18
C SER A 285 38.06 7.64 -3.76
N GLY A 286 38.41 8.73 -3.08
CA GLY A 286 37.91 10.06 -3.43
C GLY A 286 36.42 10.29 -3.16
N PHE A 287 35.76 9.35 -2.50
CA PHE A 287 34.35 9.48 -2.11
C PHE A 287 34.20 10.61 -1.07
N THR A 288 33.32 11.55 -1.32
CA THR A 288 33.09 12.71 -0.46
C THR A 288 31.63 12.88 -0.14
N ILE A 289 31.33 13.23 1.11
CA ILE A 289 29.99 13.63 1.55
C ILE A 289 30.07 15.16 1.78
N PRO A 290 29.41 15.98 0.96
CA PRO A 290 29.56 17.43 1.02
C PRO A 290 29.05 18.02 2.34
N GLU A 291 27.92 17.52 2.84
CA GLU A 291 27.30 18.00 4.07
C GLU A 291 26.32 16.95 4.63
N ILE A 292 26.40 16.69 5.95
CA ILE A 292 25.51 15.74 6.60
C ILE A 292 24.37 16.52 7.27
N GLU A 293 23.29 16.71 6.50
CA GLU A 293 22.06 17.38 6.92
C GLU A 293 20.84 16.46 6.76
N PRO A 294 19.71 16.74 7.43
CA PRO A 294 18.50 15.92 7.29
C PRO A 294 17.98 15.77 5.86
N ARG A 295 18.24 16.75 4.98
CA ARG A 295 17.86 16.68 3.56
C ARG A 295 18.64 15.60 2.78
N LEU A 296 19.86 15.24 3.22
CA LEU A 296 20.67 14.17 2.62
C LEU A 296 19.95 12.81 2.72
N PHE A 297 19.17 12.60 3.77
CA PHE A 297 18.42 11.37 4.03
C PHE A 297 16.98 11.41 3.50
N SER A 298 16.60 12.41 2.70
CA SER A 298 15.28 12.53 2.13
C SER A 298 15.23 12.00 0.71
N PHE A 299 14.50 10.93 0.49
CA PHE A 299 14.23 10.41 -0.85
C PHE A 299 13.19 11.24 -1.64
N ASN A 300 12.54 12.22 -0.99
CA ASN A 300 11.64 13.19 -1.64
C ASN A 300 12.37 14.48 -2.06
N ASN A 301 13.66 14.61 -1.74
CA ASN A 301 14.48 15.77 -2.08
C ASN A 301 15.59 15.33 -3.06
N PRO A 302 15.82 16.04 -4.17
CA PRO A 302 16.88 15.70 -5.13
C PRO A 302 18.28 15.63 -4.54
N PHE A 303 18.51 16.27 -3.37
CA PHE A 303 19.80 16.22 -2.66
C PHE A 303 20.10 14.81 -2.13
N GLY A 304 19.10 14.11 -1.60
CA GLY A 304 19.25 12.76 -1.03
C GLY A 304 18.70 11.62 -1.89
N ALA A 305 17.77 11.91 -2.80
CA ALA A 305 17.14 10.91 -3.64
C ALA A 305 18.13 10.24 -4.62
N CYS A 306 18.03 8.94 -4.79
CA CYS A 306 18.76 8.20 -5.81
C CYS A 306 18.45 8.77 -7.20
N SER A 307 19.45 9.17 -7.96
CA SER A 307 19.29 9.79 -9.28
C SER A 307 18.84 8.82 -10.37
N ALA A 308 18.97 7.50 -10.16
CA ALA A 308 18.55 6.48 -11.12
C ALA A 308 17.04 6.16 -11.04
N CYS A 309 16.43 6.26 -9.84
CA CYS A 309 15.01 5.97 -9.63
C CYS A 309 14.24 7.17 -9.05
N ASP A 310 14.83 8.35 -8.98
CA ASP A 310 14.23 9.57 -8.41
C ASP A 310 13.62 9.35 -7.00
N GLY A 311 14.26 8.51 -6.19
CA GLY A 311 13.80 8.19 -4.84
C GLY A 311 12.64 7.22 -4.76
N LEU A 312 12.27 6.53 -5.84
CA LEU A 312 11.19 5.53 -5.84
C LEU A 312 11.65 4.18 -5.25
N GLY A 313 12.94 3.87 -5.34
CA GLY A 313 13.51 2.58 -4.90
C GLY A 313 13.31 1.46 -5.92
N THR A 314 12.42 1.63 -6.88
CA THR A 314 12.15 0.66 -7.94
C THR A 314 12.32 1.30 -9.31
N THR A 315 12.55 0.46 -10.31
CA THR A 315 12.55 0.80 -11.73
C THR A 315 11.66 -0.18 -12.46
N LEU A 316 10.89 0.33 -13.43
CA LEU A 316 10.09 -0.52 -14.31
C LEU A 316 11.01 -1.18 -15.34
N ALA A 317 10.95 -2.48 -15.45
CA ALA A 317 11.62 -3.25 -16.47
C ALA A 317 10.64 -4.17 -17.20
N PHE A 318 10.89 -4.41 -18.49
CA PHE A 318 10.13 -5.39 -19.26
C PHE A 318 10.61 -6.79 -18.91
N GLU A 319 9.68 -7.70 -18.66
CA GLU A 319 9.93 -9.05 -18.18
C GLU A 319 9.82 -10.09 -19.28
N ASP A 320 10.79 -10.99 -19.35
CA ASP A 320 10.80 -12.11 -20.28
C ASP A 320 9.53 -12.96 -20.14
N GLU A 321 9.16 -13.26 -18.89
CA GLU A 321 8.01 -14.11 -18.58
C GLU A 321 6.66 -13.45 -18.86
N LEU A 322 6.60 -12.13 -18.87
CA LEU A 322 5.41 -11.40 -19.31
C LEU A 322 5.35 -11.29 -20.83
N VAL A 323 6.52 -11.21 -21.49
CA VAL A 323 6.65 -11.18 -22.96
C VAL A 323 6.37 -12.54 -23.55
N VAL A 324 6.83 -13.62 -22.92
CA VAL A 324 6.58 -15.01 -23.32
C VAL A 324 6.01 -15.81 -22.15
N PRO A 325 4.73 -15.64 -21.83
CA PRO A 325 4.13 -16.24 -20.62
C PRO A 325 3.88 -17.75 -20.76
N ASP A 326 3.76 -18.28 -21.96
CA ASP A 326 3.51 -19.71 -22.22
C ASP A 326 4.61 -20.30 -23.10
N HIS A 327 5.51 -20.99 -22.47
CA HIS A 327 6.65 -21.66 -23.13
C HIS A 327 6.26 -22.90 -23.94
N THR A 328 5.02 -23.35 -23.86
CA THR A 328 4.53 -24.49 -24.68
C THR A 328 4.10 -24.05 -26.07
N LEU A 329 3.83 -22.76 -26.26
CA LEU A 329 3.48 -22.20 -27.56
C LEU A 329 4.72 -22.01 -28.44
N SER A 330 4.52 -22.16 -29.73
CA SER A 330 5.51 -21.80 -30.75
C SER A 330 5.41 -20.31 -31.16
N LEU A 331 6.43 -19.80 -31.82
CA LEU A 331 6.41 -18.43 -32.36
C LEU A 331 5.21 -18.20 -33.32
N ARG A 332 4.83 -19.25 -34.09
CA ARG A 332 3.67 -19.23 -34.98
C ARG A 332 2.34 -19.15 -34.22
N GLU A 333 2.25 -19.80 -33.07
CA GLU A 333 1.07 -19.81 -32.19
C GLU A 333 0.97 -18.56 -31.31
N GLY A 334 1.97 -17.67 -31.36
CA GLY A 334 1.97 -16.41 -30.66
C GLY A 334 2.64 -16.44 -29.29
N ALA A 335 3.70 -17.24 -29.10
CA ALA A 335 4.50 -17.26 -27.87
C ALA A 335 4.96 -15.86 -27.46
N VAL A 336 5.33 -14.99 -28.41
CA VAL A 336 5.71 -13.58 -28.15
C VAL A 336 4.46 -12.71 -28.08
N LEU A 337 3.94 -12.57 -26.87
CA LEU A 337 2.62 -11.97 -26.60
C LEU A 337 2.46 -10.50 -27.04
N PRO A 338 3.46 -9.57 -26.90
CA PRO A 338 3.32 -8.19 -27.37
C PRO A 338 3.10 -8.05 -28.88
N TRP A 339 3.46 -9.06 -29.66
CA TRP A 339 3.34 -9.11 -31.11
C TRP A 339 2.20 -10.03 -31.57
N ALA A 340 1.69 -10.87 -30.66
CA ALA A 340 0.54 -11.76 -30.93
C ALA A 340 -0.77 -11.03 -30.61
N LYS A 341 -1.62 -10.80 -31.63
CA LYS A 341 -3.01 -10.35 -31.44
C LYS A 341 -3.98 -11.48 -31.80
N THR A 342 -5.02 -11.62 -30.98
CA THR A 342 -6.15 -12.48 -31.30
C THR A 342 -6.76 -12.08 -32.63
N GLY A 343 -6.45 -12.82 -33.70
CA GLY A 343 -7.05 -12.68 -35.02
C GLY A 343 -6.25 -11.97 -36.09
N SER A 344 -5.19 -11.21 -35.80
CA SER A 344 -4.31 -10.65 -36.83
C SER A 344 -2.96 -10.19 -36.25
N THR A 345 -1.94 -11.03 -36.33
CA THR A 345 -0.57 -10.59 -36.14
C THR A 345 -0.20 -9.68 -37.30
N SER A 346 0.41 -8.53 -37.02
CA SER A 346 0.92 -7.65 -38.05
C SER A 346 1.89 -8.44 -38.94
N PRO A 347 1.72 -8.46 -40.28
CA PRO A 347 2.59 -9.17 -41.20
C PRO A 347 4.06 -8.84 -41.01
N TYR A 348 4.35 -7.62 -40.59
CA TYR A 348 5.71 -7.15 -40.26
C TYR A 348 6.40 -7.98 -39.15
N TYR A 349 5.69 -8.24 -38.04
CA TYR A 349 6.27 -9.02 -36.94
C TYR A 349 6.43 -10.51 -37.27
N VAL A 350 5.46 -11.08 -38.05
CA VAL A 350 5.61 -12.47 -38.52
C VAL A 350 6.82 -12.59 -39.43
N GLN A 351 7.00 -11.69 -40.39
CA GLN A 351 8.14 -11.68 -41.31
C GLN A 351 9.47 -11.43 -40.56
N THR A 352 9.43 -10.62 -39.52
CA THR A 352 10.60 -10.40 -38.65
C THR A 352 11.00 -11.68 -37.92
N LEU A 353 10.05 -12.40 -37.30
CA LEU A 353 10.31 -13.68 -36.61
C LEU A 353 10.75 -14.76 -37.62
N GLU A 354 10.15 -14.84 -38.81
CA GLU A 354 10.57 -15.76 -39.87
C GLU A 354 11.99 -15.51 -40.37
N ALA A 355 12.41 -14.24 -40.42
CA ALA A 355 13.77 -13.88 -40.77
C ALA A 355 14.79 -14.34 -39.70
N LEU A 356 14.44 -14.19 -38.43
CA LEU A 356 15.25 -14.68 -37.31
C LEU A 356 15.33 -16.20 -37.31
N CYS A 357 14.20 -16.88 -37.48
CA CYS A 357 14.18 -18.34 -37.56
C CYS A 357 15.05 -18.88 -38.72
N ARG A 358 15.00 -18.24 -39.85
CA ARG A 358 15.89 -18.58 -40.99
C ARG A 358 17.37 -18.33 -40.68
N HIS A 359 17.68 -17.26 -39.98
CA HIS A 359 19.07 -16.94 -39.61
C HIS A 359 19.68 -17.97 -38.62
N PHE A 360 18.88 -18.45 -37.69
CA PHE A 360 19.30 -19.42 -36.67
C PHE A 360 18.97 -20.88 -37.01
N ASP A 361 18.47 -21.14 -38.23
CA ASP A 361 18.07 -22.48 -38.72
C ASP A 361 17.08 -23.19 -37.78
N VAL A 362 16.08 -22.46 -37.27
CA VAL A 362 14.99 -22.99 -36.40
C VAL A 362 13.64 -22.82 -37.07
N SER A 363 12.67 -23.66 -36.67
CA SER A 363 11.30 -23.57 -37.19
C SER A 363 10.43 -22.62 -36.37
N MET A 364 9.58 -21.84 -37.04
CA MET A 364 8.53 -21.04 -36.41
C MET A 364 7.52 -21.89 -35.61
N ALA A 365 7.41 -23.19 -35.88
CA ALA A 365 6.51 -24.12 -35.22
C ALA A 365 7.14 -24.82 -34.00
N THR A 366 8.42 -24.59 -33.72
CA THR A 366 9.06 -25.16 -32.54
C THR A 366 8.54 -24.48 -31.28
N PRO A 367 8.08 -25.21 -30.26
CA PRO A 367 7.69 -24.66 -28.97
C PRO A 367 8.84 -23.83 -28.34
N TRP A 368 8.49 -22.71 -27.69
CA TRP A 368 9.48 -21.79 -27.10
C TRP A 368 10.48 -22.52 -26.18
N LYS A 369 10.00 -23.45 -25.34
CA LYS A 369 10.85 -24.23 -24.41
C LYS A 369 11.88 -25.11 -25.11
N GLU A 370 11.63 -25.49 -26.39
CA GLU A 370 12.49 -26.36 -27.20
C GLU A 370 13.46 -25.57 -28.08
N LEU A 371 13.29 -24.23 -28.19
CA LEU A 371 14.26 -23.38 -28.88
C LEU A 371 15.59 -23.34 -28.10
N PRO A 372 16.73 -23.33 -28.79
CA PRO A 372 18.05 -23.12 -28.18
C PRO A 372 18.08 -21.80 -27.36
N GLU A 373 18.84 -21.78 -26.28
CA GLU A 373 18.91 -20.61 -25.38
C GLU A 373 19.44 -19.36 -26.08
N ASP A 374 20.44 -19.48 -26.92
CA ASP A 374 20.99 -18.39 -27.72
C ASP A 374 19.96 -17.78 -28.68
N VAL A 375 19.07 -18.61 -29.25
CA VAL A 375 17.96 -18.15 -30.11
C VAL A 375 16.93 -17.43 -29.28
N ARG A 376 16.56 -17.94 -28.11
CA ARG A 376 15.63 -17.28 -27.19
C ARG A 376 16.17 -15.91 -26.76
N GLN A 377 17.44 -15.84 -26.38
CA GLN A 377 18.11 -14.58 -26.02
C GLN A 377 18.18 -13.61 -27.19
N ALA A 378 18.48 -14.08 -28.40
CA ALA A 378 18.50 -13.25 -29.60
C ALA A 378 17.12 -12.69 -29.93
N ILE A 379 16.04 -13.47 -29.74
CA ILE A 379 14.67 -13.00 -29.96
C ILE A 379 14.28 -11.95 -28.92
N LEU A 380 14.59 -12.17 -27.64
CA LEU A 380 14.22 -11.26 -26.56
C LEU A 380 15.09 -9.98 -26.56
N TYR A 381 16.40 -10.11 -26.59
CA TYR A 381 17.34 -9.00 -26.34
C TYR A 381 18.10 -8.53 -27.57
N GLY A 382 17.94 -9.23 -28.71
CA GLY A 382 18.55 -8.85 -29.97
C GLY A 382 19.80 -9.61 -30.33
N THR A 383 20.29 -9.40 -31.55
CA THR A 383 21.42 -10.14 -32.14
C THR A 383 22.80 -9.49 -31.88
N GLY A 384 22.87 -8.52 -30.97
CA GLY A 384 24.11 -7.85 -30.59
C GLY A 384 24.82 -7.15 -31.76
N LYS A 385 25.84 -7.75 -32.34
CA LYS A 385 26.56 -7.22 -33.52
C LYS A 385 26.19 -7.94 -34.82
N ASP A 386 25.48 -9.06 -34.72
CA ASP A 386 25.20 -9.91 -35.89
C ASP A 386 24.03 -9.32 -36.69
N LYS A 387 24.28 -9.20 -37.99
CA LYS A 387 23.28 -8.67 -38.94
C LYS A 387 22.42 -9.80 -39.48
N VAL A 388 21.10 -9.59 -39.43
CA VAL A 388 20.08 -10.49 -39.94
C VAL A 388 19.52 -9.94 -41.24
N ALA A 389 19.33 -10.80 -42.23
CA ALA A 389 18.71 -10.44 -43.50
C ALA A 389 17.20 -10.53 -43.38
N PHE A 390 16.55 -9.36 -43.32
CA PHE A 390 15.10 -9.23 -43.30
C PHE A 390 14.54 -9.03 -44.71
N ILE A 391 13.50 -9.77 -45.01
CA ILE A 391 12.73 -9.64 -46.24
C ILE A 391 11.31 -9.26 -45.84
N TYR A 392 10.88 -8.07 -46.23
CA TYR A 392 9.55 -7.57 -45.98
C TYR A 392 8.77 -7.48 -47.27
N ASP A 393 7.58 -8.07 -47.30
CA ASP A 393 6.67 -8.09 -48.43
C ASP A 393 5.30 -7.61 -47.99
N ASP A 394 4.82 -6.54 -48.58
CA ASP A 394 3.48 -5.97 -48.34
C ASP A 394 2.44 -6.38 -49.37
N GLY A 395 2.79 -7.32 -50.25
CA GLY A 395 1.97 -7.79 -51.40
C GLY A 395 2.09 -6.91 -52.64
N ALA A 396 2.63 -5.69 -52.55
CA ALA A 396 2.84 -4.78 -53.67
C ALA A 396 4.34 -4.55 -53.93
N ARG A 397 5.15 -4.60 -52.86
CA ARG A 397 6.61 -4.38 -52.90
C ARG A 397 7.30 -5.30 -51.93
N SER A 398 8.42 -5.91 -52.39
CA SER A 398 9.33 -6.66 -51.52
C SER A 398 10.65 -5.92 -51.42
N TYR A 399 11.18 -5.73 -50.20
CA TYR A 399 12.52 -5.18 -50.00
C TYR A 399 13.33 -6.01 -49.01
N LYS A 400 14.63 -6.13 -49.31
CA LYS A 400 15.55 -6.83 -48.46
C LYS A 400 16.46 -5.81 -47.73
N THR A 401 16.66 -5.99 -46.43
CA THR A 401 17.58 -5.17 -45.64
C THR A 401 18.38 -6.06 -44.68
N GLU A 402 19.65 -5.70 -44.46
CA GLU A 402 20.48 -6.35 -43.47
C GLU A 402 20.73 -5.38 -42.33
N LYS A 403 20.24 -5.72 -41.12
CA LYS A 403 20.40 -4.91 -39.92
C LYS A 403 20.53 -5.79 -38.69
N VAL A 404 21.09 -5.22 -37.65
CA VAL A 404 21.06 -5.81 -36.30
C VAL A 404 19.63 -5.80 -35.81
N PHE A 405 19.20 -6.88 -35.20
CA PHE A 405 17.88 -6.95 -34.56
C PHE A 405 17.97 -6.42 -33.12
N GLU A 406 17.06 -5.51 -32.78
CA GLU A 406 17.04 -4.84 -31.46
C GLU A 406 16.45 -5.69 -30.33
N GLY A 407 15.87 -6.85 -30.63
CA GLY A 407 15.16 -7.68 -29.67
C GLY A 407 13.69 -7.23 -29.47
N VAL A 408 12.88 -8.15 -29.01
CA VAL A 408 11.47 -7.86 -28.66
C VAL A 408 11.40 -6.84 -27.53
N ILE A 409 12.19 -7.04 -26.47
CA ILE A 409 12.23 -6.16 -25.29
C ILE A 409 12.70 -4.77 -25.70
N GLY A 410 13.79 -4.65 -26.46
CA GLY A 410 14.25 -3.37 -26.97
C GLY A 410 13.22 -2.64 -27.84
N ASN A 411 12.49 -3.40 -28.69
CA ASN A 411 11.42 -2.86 -29.51
C ASN A 411 10.24 -2.30 -28.69
N ILE A 412 9.74 -3.08 -27.70
CA ILE A 412 8.60 -2.63 -26.88
C ILE A 412 9.00 -1.49 -25.93
N GLU A 413 10.23 -1.49 -25.40
CA GLU A 413 10.77 -0.42 -24.59
C GLU A 413 10.88 0.89 -25.39
N ARG A 414 11.45 0.86 -26.58
CA ARG A 414 11.52 2.01 -27.48
C ARG A 414 10.12 2.53 -27.82
N ARG A 415 9.19 1.64 -28.22
CA ARG A 415 7.79 2.03 -28.51
C ARG A 415 7.08 2.63 -27.32
N TRP A 416 7.28 2.10 -26.12
CA TRP A 416 6.70 2.63 -24.87
C TRP A 416 7.21 4.04 -24.58
N ARG A 417 8.50 4.29 -24.83
CA ARG A 417 9.15 5.58 -24.62
C ARG A 417 8.72 6.63 -25.65
N GLU A 418 8.61 6.23 -26.93
CA GLU A 418 8.36 7.13 -28.04
C GLU A 418 6.87 7.40 -28.32
N THR A 419 5.96 6.58 -27.79
CA THR A 419 4.52 6.73 -28.09
C THR A 419 3.90 7.94 -27.39
N GLU A 420 3.10 8.71 -28.13
CA GLU A 420 2.23 9.75 -27.55
C GLU A 420 0.85 9.20 -27.13
N SER A 421 0.49 7.99 -27.55
CA SER A 421 -0.78 7.35 -27.25
C SER A 421 -0.77 6.77 -25.84
N THR A 422 -1.62 7.29 -24.96
CA THR A 422 -1.82 6.76 -23.60
C THR A 422 -2.25 5.29 -23.61
N TRP A 423 -3.13 4.91 -24.54
CA TRP A 423 -3.58 3.53 -24.70
C TRP A 423 -2.44 2.57 -25.07
N VAL A 424 -1.56 2.95 -26.02
CA VAL A 424 -0.41 2.12 -26.40
C VAL A 424 0.57 1.99 -25.22
N ARG A 425 0.78 3.08 -24.48
CA ARG A 425 1.65 3.08 -23.30
C ARG A 425 1.11 2.16 -22.20
N GLU A 426 -0.19 2.22 -21.92
CA GLU A 426 -0.86 1.34 -20.97
C GLU A 426 -0.81 -0.13 -21.40
N GLU A 427 -1.03 -0.41 -22.69
CA GLU A 427 -0.97 -1.77 -23.23
C GLU A 427 0.44 -2.36 -23.12
N LEU A 428 1.49 -1.58 -23.43
CA LEU A 428 2.88 -2.02 -23.28
C LEU A 428 3.32 -2.10 -21.82
N SER A 429 2.80 -1.25 -20.94
CA SER A 429 3.11 -1.32 -19.49
C SER A 429 2.67 -2.63 -18.83
N ARG A 430 1.78 -3.40 -19.45
CA ARG A 430 1.39 -4.75 -18.97
C ARG A 430 2.52 -5.77 -19.01
N PHE A 431 3.59 -5.48 -19.76
CA PHE A 431 4.77 -6.33 -19.87
C PHE A 431 5.92 -5.86 -18.98
N GLN A 432 5.65 -4.89 -18.11
CA GLN A 432 6.60 -4.36 -17.14
C GLN A 432 6.28 -4.83 -15.73
N SER A 433 7.34 -5.02 -14.92
CA SER A 433 7.25 -5.19 -13.48
C SER A 433 8.20 -4.25 -12.75
N ASP A 434 7.93 -4.08 -11.45
CA ASP A 434 8.76 -3.28 -10.56
C ASP A 434 9.94 -4.10 -10.05
N HIS A 435 11.16 -3.64 -10.35
CA HIS A 435 12.39 -4.22 -9.81
C HIS A 435 13.05 -3.25 -8.82
N ALA A 436 13.75 -3.79 -7.85
CA ALA A 436 14.61 -2.98 -7.00
C ALA A 436 15.62 -2.22 -7.86
N CYS A 437 15.72 -0.92 -7.66
CA CYS A 437 16.64 -0.07 -8.41
C CYS A 437 18.09 -0.57 -8.21
N PRO A 438 18.84 -0.92 -9.27
CA PRO A 438 20.19 -1.48 -9.13
C PRO A 438 21.19 -0.50 -8.52
N ALA A 439 20.98 0.81 -8.70
CA ALA A 439 21.88 1.85 -8.18
C ALA A 439 21.76 2.05 -6.67
N CYS A 440 20.55 1.96 -6.11
CA CYS A 440 20.32 2.13 -4.67
C CYS A 440 19.88 0.83 -3.97
N THR A 441 19.83 -0.28 -4.70
CA THR A 441 19.36 -1.60 -4.18
C THR A 441 18.03 -1.56 -3.41
N GLY A 442 17.12 -0.68 -3.87
CA GLY A 442 15.81 -0.49 -3.24
C GLY A 442 15.75 0.59 -2.16
N TYR A 443 16.87 1.06 -1.62
CA TYR A 443 16.90 1.98 -0.48
C TYR A 443 16.54 3.44 -0.80
N ARG A 444 16.22 3.79 -2.04
CA ARG A 444 15.72 5.10 -2.49
C ARG A 444 16.70 6.28 -2.40
N LEU A 445 17.84 6.12 -1.74
CA LEU A 445 18.79 7.17 -1.41
C LEU A 445 20.08 7.07 -2.22
N LYS A 446 20.81 8.19 -2.29
CA LYS A 446 22.15 8.24 -2.86
C LYS A 446 23.17 7.48 -2.01
N PRO A 447 24.29 7.02 -2.61
CA PRO A 447 25.36 6.35 -1.88
C PRO A 447 25.93 7.15 -0.70
N GLU A 448 25.96 8.47 -0.80
CA GLU A 448 26.42 9.38 0.25
C GLU A 448 25.56 9.31 1.51
N ALA A 449 24.23 9.20 1.34
CA ALA A 449 23.30 9.01 2.46
C ALA A 449 23.43 7.61 3.08
N LEU A 450 23.61 6.59 2.25
CA LEU A 450 23.77 5.19 2.69
C LEU A 450 25.14 4.91 3.31
N ALA A 451 26.10 5.80 3.08
CA ALA A 451 27.41 5.72 3.72
C ALA A 451 27.39 6.15 5.19
N VAL A 452 26.37 6.86 5.65
CA VAL A 452 26.22 7.29 7.05
C VAL A 452 25.50 6.21 7.85
N LYS A 453 26.11 5.77 8.95
CA LYS A 453 25.63 4.66 9.79
C LYS A 453 25.50 5.04 11.24
N ILE A 454 24.56 4.39 11.93
CA ILE A 454 24.40 4.38 13.39
C ILE A 454 24.33 2.93 13.84
N GLY A 455 25.13 2.54 14.82
CA GLY A 455 25.19 1.15 15.27
C GLY A 455 25.53 0.15 14.15
N GLY A 456 26.29 0.58 13.13
CA GLY A 456 26.69 -0.24 11.99
C GLY A 456 25.70 -0.27 10.83
N LEU A 457 24.49 0.29 10.97
CA LEU A 457 23.41 0.27 9.97
C LEU A 457 23.16 1.65 9.37
N HIS A 458 22.90 1.71 8.05
CA HIS A 458 22.43 2.93 7.41
C HIS A 458 20.90 3.07 7.49
N ILE A 459 20.39 4.26 7.28
CA ILE A 459 18.96 4.58 7.44
C ILE A 459 18.05 3.65 6.61
N GLY A 460 18.45 3.28 5.38
CA GLY A 460 17.69 2.37 4.53
C GLY A 460 17.52 0.99 5.15
N GLN A 461 18.58 0.41 5.75
CA GLN A 461 18.49 -0.88 6.44
C GLN A 461 17.57 -0.82 7.66
N VAL A 462 17.62 0.26 8.42
CA VAL A 462 16.73 0.43 9.58
C VAL A 462 15.26 0.56 9.15
N THR A 463 14.97 1.13 7.98
CA THR A 463 13.60 1.20 7.47
C THR A 463 13.05 -0.14 7.01
N GLU A 464 13.90 -1.12 6.66
CA GLU A 464 13.46 -2.48 6.33
C GLU A 464 13.03 -3.31 7.56
N PHE A 465 13.37 -2.85 8.76
CA PHE A 465 12.91 -3.51 9.97
C PHE A 465 11.40 -3.48 10.08
N SER A 466 10.81 -4.57 10.57
CA SER A 466 9.44 -4.53 11.07
C SER A 466 9.35 -3.55 12.26
N ILE A 467 8.17 -2.99 12.48
CA ILE A 467 7.94 -2.03 13.59
C ILE A 467 8.39 -2.62 14.92
N ARG A 468 8.16 -3.92 15.16
CA ARG A 468 8.65 -4.61 16.38
C ARG A 468 10.18 -4.58 16.44
N VAL A 469 10.86 -5.03 15.41
CA VAL A 469 12.33 -5.07 15.38
C VAL A 469 12.93 -3.67 15.45
N ALA A 470 12.30 -2.70 14.78
CA ALA A 470 12.70 -1.30 14.85
C ALA A 470 12.57 -0.76 16.29
N ASN A 471 11.45 -1.06 16.98
CA ASN A 471 11.24 -0.65 18.36
C ASN A 471 12.33 -1.23 19.29
N ASP A 472 12.64 -2.50 19.16
CA ASP A 472 13.70 -3.15 19.95
C ASP A 472 15.07 -2.52 19.64
N TRP A 473 15.40 -2.34 18.36
CA TRP A 473 16.66 -1.73 17.94
C TRP A 473 16.83 -0.30 18.47
N PHE A 474 15.78 0.54 18.42
CA PHE A 474 15.84 1.89 18.94
C PHE A 474 15.91 1.92 20.49
N ASN A 475 15.34 0.92 21.17
CA ASN A 475 15.45 0.79 22.63
C ASN A 475 16.88 0.42 23.06
N ASP A 476 17.55 -0.45 22.30
CA ASP A 476 18.94 -0.89 22.58
C ASP A 476 19.98 0.11 22.08
N LEU A 477 19.60 1.05 21.21
CA LEU A 477 20.54 1.97 20.56
C LEU A 477 21.38 2.81 21.51
N PRO A 478 20.88 3.32 22.67
CA PRO A 478 21.70 4.09 23.61
C PRO A 478 22.93 3.35 24.13
N GLU A 479 22.90 2.03 24.20
CA GLU A 479 24.04 1.22 24.64
C GLU A 479 25.17 1.20 23.60
N LYS A 480 24.82 1.48 22.34
CA LYS A 480 25.75 1.52 21.19
C LYS A 480 26.29 2.93 20.89
N LEU A 481 25.79 3.95 21.58
CA LEU A 481 26.15 5.35 21.40
C LEU A 481 27.09 5.83 22.50
N THR A 482 27.98 6.76 22.17
CA THR A 482 28.78 7.47 23.17
C THR A 482 27.90 8.38 24.01
N GLN A 483 28.38 8.81 25.22
CA GLN A 483 27.64 9.72 26.10
C GLN A 483 27.23 11.01 25.35
N LYS A 484 28.13 11.63 24.59
CA LYS A 484 27.84 12.84 23.78
C LYS A 484 26.77 12.60 22.75
N GLN A 485 26.79 11.46 22.07
CA GLN A 485 25.75 11.09 21.10
C GLN A 485 24.39 10.86 21.78
N ASN A 486 24.39 10.24 22.96
CA ASN A 486 23.16 10.03 23.76
C ASN A 486 22.53 11.35 24.22
N ASP A 487 23.34 12.32 24.62
CA ASP A 487 22.87 13.65 25.04
C ASP A 487 22.16 14.36 23.86
N ILE A 488 22.65 14.17 22.63
CA ILE A 488 22.05 14.72 21.41
C ILE A 488 20.80 13.92 21.00
N ALA A 489 20.90 12.60 21.03
CA ALA A 489 19.87 11.69 20.51
C ALA A 489 18.64 11.57 21.42
N GLY A 490 18.78 11.82 22.73
CA GLY A 490 17.78 11.45 23.73
C GLY A 490 16.35 11.92 23.43
N ARG A 491 16.19 13.19 23.04
CA ARG A 491 14.86 13.73 22.68
C ARG A 491 14.32 13.12 21.39
N ILE A 492 15.18 12.90 20.40
CA ILE A 492 14.79 12.31 19.11
C ILE A 492 14.36 10.85 19.31
N LEU A 493 15.13 10.08 20.07
CA LEU A 493 14.83 8.68 20.38
C LEU A 493 13.54 8.53 21.15
N LYS A 494 13.22 9.45 22.07
CA LYS A 494 11.94 9.44 22.77
C LYS A 494 10.76 9.51 21.78
N GLU A 495 10.78 10.46 20.85
CA GLU A 495 9.73 10.63 19.86
C GLU A 495 9.58 9.40 18.94
N ILE A 496 10.70 8.81 18.50
CA ILE A 496 10.67 7.60 17.66
C ILE A 496 10.07 6.42 18.43
N ARG A 497 10.50 6.19 19.70
CA ARG A 497 10.04 5.08 20.53
C ARG A 497 8.55 5.17 20.85
N GLU A 498 8.07 6.36 21.19
CA GLU A 498 6.65 6.58 21.48
C GLU A 498 5.79 6.25 20.25
N ARG A 499 6.18 6.71 19.05
CA ARG A 499 5.46 6.41 17.81
C ARG A 499 5.49 4.93 17.43
N LEU A 500 6.66 4.28 17.56
CA LEU A 500 6.80 2.84 17.33
C LEU A 500 5.96 2.02 18.33
N LYS A 501 5.94 2.44 19.60
CA LYS A 501 5.10 1.81 20.61
C LYS A 501 3.61 1.88 20.23
N PHE A 502 3.11 3.06 19.84
CA PHE A 502 1.70 3.18 19.42
C PHE A 502 1.37 2.31 18.21
N LEU A 503 2.28 2.19 17.24
CA LEU A 503 2.07 1.28 16.11
C LEU A 503 2.04 -0.20 16.54
N ASN A 504 2.84 -0.59 17.53
CA ASN A 504 2.78 -1.92 18.13
C ASN A 504 1.44 -2.14 18.87
N ASP A 505 1.00 -1.13 19.63
CA ASP A 505 -0.22 -1.21 20.45
C ASP A 505 -1.49 -1.35 19.58
N VAL A 506 -1.48 -0.81 18.36
CA VAL A 506 -2.59 -1.00 17.39
C VAL A 506 -2.45 -2.25 16.50
N GLY A 507 -1.52 -3.16 16.80
CA GLY A 507 -1.36 -4.44 16.10
C GLY A 507 -0.72 -4.35 14.71
N LEU A 508 0.20 -3.38 14.50
CA LEU A 508 0.92 -3.17 13.24
C LEU A 508 2.40 -3.57 13.31
N GLU A 509 2.78 -4.35 14.32
CA GLU A 509 4.16 -4.74 14.59
C GLU A 509 4.87 -5.44 13.43
N TYR A 510 4.12 -6.07 12.54
CA TYR A 510 4.63 -6.83 11.39
C TYR A 510 4.98 -5.98 10.16
N LEU A 511 4.48 -4.73 10.08
CA LEU A 511 4.77 -3.84 8.94
C LEU A 511 6.21 -3.33 9.00
N THR A 512 6.83 -3.12 7.82
CA THR A 512 8.12 -2.44 7.74
C THR A 512 7.94 -0.93 7.57
N LEU A 513 8.88 -0.15 8.07
CA LEU A 513 8.84 1.32 7.93
C LEU A 513 8.98 1.76 6.46
N SER A 514 9.65 0.97 5.62
CA SER A 514 9.84 1.20 4.18
C SER A 514 8.59 0.89 3.35
N ARG A 515 7.61 0.13 3.89
CA ARG A 515 6.44 -0.33 3.14
C ARG A 515 5.66 0.84 2.56
N ASN A 516 5.39 0.76 1.26
CA ASN A 516 4.66 1.79 0.53
C ASN A 516 3.21 1.87 1.03
N SER A 517 2.72 3.09 1.29
CA SER A 517 1.35 3.33 1.77
C SER A 517 0.27 2.84 0.79
N GLY A 518 0.57 2.83 -0.51
CA GLY A 518 -0.35 2.32 -1.54
C GLY A 518 -0.58 0.80 -1.51
N THR A 519 0.26 0.05 -0.79
CA THR A 519 0.14 -1.41 -0.62
C THR A 519 -0.55 -1.82 0.68
N LEU A 520 -0.94 -0.85 1.51
CA LEU A 520 -1.62 -1.10 2.78
C LEU A 520 -3.09 -1.41 2.55
N SER A 521 -3.64 -2.31 3.37
CA SER A 521 -5.08 -2.49 3.46
C SER A 521 -5.77 -1.25 4.06
N GLY A 522 -7.07 -1.12 3.87
CA GLY A 522 -7.86 -0.03 4.47
C GLY A 522 -7.70 0.04 5.99
N GLY A 523 -7.80 -1.10 6.67
CA GLY A 523 -7.63 -1.20 8.12
C GLY A 523 -6.20 -0.88 8.59
N GLU A 524 -5.15 -1.34 7.88
CA GLU A 524 -3.76 -0.97 8.20
C GLU A 524 -3.54 0.53 8.12
N SER A 525 -4.03 1.17 7.05
CA SER A 525 -3.92 2.62 6.84
C SER A 525 -4.66 3.41 7.93
N GLN A 526 -5.83 2.95 8.32
CA GLN A 526 -6.64 3.55 9.38
C GLN A 526 -5.93 3.48 10.74
N ARG A 527 -5.38 2.31 11.10
CA ARG A 527 -4.64 2.13 12.35
C ARG A 527 -3.34 2.94 12.41
N ILE A 528 -2.64 3.12 11.27
CA ILE A 528 -1.49 4.04 11.19
C ILE A 528 -1.91 5.46 11.54
N ARG A 529 -3.05 5.93 11.02
CA ARG A 529 -3.58 7.26 11.34
C ARG A 529 -3.96 7.37 12.81
N LEU A 530 -4.62 6.34 13.35
CA LEU A 530 -4.98 6.28 14.77
C LEU A 530 -3.73 6.38 15.65
N ALA A 531 -2.70 5.58 15.39
CA ALA A 531 -1.45 5.62 16.12
C ALA A 531 -0.76 7.00 16.06
N SER A 532 -0.79 7.65 14.89
CA SER A 532 -0.23 8.99 14.71
C SER A 532 -1.00 10.05 15.50
N GLN A 533 -2.33 9.94 15.60
CA GLN A 533 -3.16 10.87 16.37
C GLN A 533 -2.97 10.69 17.89
N ILE A 534 -2.86 9.47 18.37
CA ILE A 534 -2.57 9.18 19.79
C ILE A 534 -1.21 9.75 20.17
N GLY A 535 -0.21 9.58 19.31
CA GLY A 535 1.12 10.14 19.50
C GLY A 535 1.16 11.67 19.60
N SER A 536 0.13 12.37 19.11
CA SER A 536 0.01 13.83 19.24
C SER A 536 -0.35 14.31 20.64
N GLY A 537 -0.84 13.41 21.51
CA GLY A 537 -1.20 13.72 22.91
C GLY A 537 -2.33 14.75 23.07
N LEU A 538 -3.20 14.88 22.05
CA LEU A 538 -4.29 15.86 22.10
C LEU A 538 -5.34 15.44 23.14
N THR A 539 -5.86 16.42 23.87
CA THR A 539 -6.89 16.25 24.90
C THR A 539 -8.11 17.13 24.59
N GLY A 540 -9.30 16.69 25.05
CA GLY A 540 -10.54 17.43 24.84
C GLY A 540 -11.03 17.41 23.37
N VAL A 541 -10.62 16.45 22.58
CA VAL A 541 -10.97 16.27 21.16
C VAL A 541 -12.09 15.24 21.03
N LEU A 542 -12.90 15.39 19.99
CA LEU A 542 -13.87 14.39 19.55
C LEU A 542 -13.25 13.56 18.44
N TYR A 543 -13.00 12.28 18.69
CA TYR A 543 -12.57 11.32 17.67
C TYR A 543 -13.76 10.56 17.13
N VAL A 544 -13.85 10.44 15.80
CA VAL A 544 -14.89 9.64 15.13
C VAL A 544 -14.19 8.61 14.24
N LEU A 545 -14.39 7.33 14.53
CA LEU A 545 -13.72 6.22 13.86
C LEU A 545 -14.76 5.34 13.13
N ASP A 546 -14.39 4.88 11.91
CA ASP A 546 -15.21 4.01 11.08
C ASP A 546 -14.64 2.59 11.09
N GLU A 547 -15.27 1.69 11.81
CA GLU A 547 -14.97 0.25 11.90
C GLU A 547 -13.45 -0.05 12.06
N PRO A 548 -12.81 0.43 13.13
CA PRO A 548 -11.36 0.28 13.28
C PRO A 548 -10.89 -1.16 13.52
N SER A 549 -11.78 -2.08 13.88
CA SER A 549 -11.51 -3.52 14.08
C SER A 549 -11.36 -4.31 12.77
N ILE A 550 -11.62 -3.69 11.62
CA ILE A 550 -11.60 -4.38 10.32
C ILE A 550 -10.27 -5.07 10.04
N GLY A 551 -10.37 -6.35 9.61
CA GLY A 551 -9.22 -7.16 9.24
C GLY A 551 -8.34 -7.56 10.43
N LEU A 552 -8.82 -7.37 11.66
CA LEU A 552 -8.13 -7.79 12.88
C LEU A 552 -8.55 -9.18 13.31
N HIS A 553 -7.56 -9.97 13.70
CA HIS A 553 -7.78 -11.15 14.51
C HIS A 553 -8.22 -10.73 15.92
N GLN A 554 -9.04 -11.57 16.62
CA GLN A 554 -9.56 -11.25 17.95
C GLN A 554 -8.46 -10.87 18.97
N ARG A 555 -7.30 -11.53 18.89
CA ARG A 555 -6.12 -11.17 19.69
C ARG A 555 -5.68 -9.70 19.53
N ASP A 556 -5.68 -9.22 18.29
CA ASP A 556 -5.19 -7.88 17.96
C ASP A 556 -6.30 -6.83 18.23
N ASN A 557 -7.58 -7.25 18.15
CA ASN A 557 -8.73 -6.43 18.47
C ASN A 557 -8.73 -5.99 19.96
N ALA A 558 -8.38 -6.87 20.89
CA ALA A 558 -8.25 -6.53 22.31
C ALA A 558 -7.25 -5.37 22.54
N ARG A 559 -6.10 -5.38 21.86
CA ARG A 559 -5.10 -4.31 21.93
C ARG A 559 -5.63 -2.98 21.38
N LEU A 560 -6.38 -3.04 20.27
CA LEU A 560 -7.02 -1.87 19.71
C LEU A 560 -8.02 -1.25 20.70
N LEU A 561 -8.86 -2.07 21.33
CA LEU A 561 -9.83 -1.60 22.32
C LEU A 561 -9.15 -0.96 23.53
N ASP A 562 -8.05 -1.50 24.02
CA ASP A 562 -7.26 -0.90 25.09
C ASP A 562 -6.66 0.44 24.65
N THR A 563 -6.25 0.56 23.40
CA THR A 563 -5.76 1.82 22.81
C THR A 563 -6.88 2.88 22.76
N LEU A 564 -8.10 2.51 22.37
CA LEU A 564 -9.27 3.40 22.36
C LEU A 564 -9.67 3.85 23.77
N LYS A 565 -9.61 2.95 24.76
CA LYS A 565 -9.80 3.30 26.18
C LYS A 565 -8.74 4.30 26.64
N HIS A 566 -7.48 4.07 26.29
CA HIS A 566 -6.41 5.01 26.61
C HIS A 566 -6.66 6.40 26.02
N LEU A 567 -7.12 6.46 24.76
CA LEU A 567 -7.48 7.72 24.09
C LEU A 567 -8.62 8.44 24.83
N ARG A 568 -9.64 7.71 25.28
CA ARG A 568 -10.71 8.22 26.13
C ARG A 568 -10.17 8.74 27.48
N ASP A 569 -9.31 7.97 28.13
CA ASP A 569 -8.78 8.28 29.47
C ASP A 569 -7.86 9.52 29.48
N LEU A 570 -7.36 9.93 28.30
CA LEU A 570 -6.71 11.24 28.10
C LEU A 570 -7.70 12.41 28.11
N GLY A 571 -8.99 12.18 28.33
CA GLY A 571 -10.04 13.22 28.37
C GLY A 571 -10.61 13.54 26.98
N ASN A 572 -10.66 12.57 26.09
CA ASN A 572 -11.27 12.69 24.76
C ASN A 572 -12.62 11.97 24.69
N THR A 573 -13.51 12.45 23.83
CA THR A 573 -14.71 11.72 23.46
C THR A 573 -14.40 10.88 22.23
N VAL A 574 -14.69 9.58 22.27
CA VAL A 574 -14.39 8.65 21.18
C VAL A 574 -15.68 8.02 20.68
N ILE A 575 -16.12 8.36 19.49
CA ILE A 575 -17.27 7.75 18.80
C ILE A 575 -16.72 6.72 17.80
N VAL A 576 -17.21 5.50 17.87
CA VAL A 576 -16.80 4.41 16.99
C VAL A 576 -18.04 3.82 16.33
N VAL A 577 -18.08 3.79 15.01
CA VAL A 577 -19.05 2.99 14.28
C VAL A 577 -18.51 1.57 14.23
N GLU A 578 -19.21 0.61 14.85
CA GLU A 578 -18.71 -0.76 15.00
C GLU A 578 -19.82 -1.81 15.03
N HIS A 579 -19.40 -3.04 14.66
CA HIS A 579 -20.24 -4.24 14.67
C HIS A 579 -19.64 -5.39 15.49
N ASP A 580 -18.41 -5.23 15.96
CA ASP A 580 -17.71 -6.22 16.75
C ASP A 580 -18.31 -6.36 18.16
N GLU A 581 -18.50 -7.62 18.60
CA GLU A 581 -19.09 -7.93 19.91
C GLU A 581 -18.28 -7.32 21.06
N ASP A 582 -16.95 -7.50 21.02
CA ASP A 582 -16.06 -7.03 22.09
C ASP A 582 -16.03 -5.51 22.17
N ALA A 583 -16.08 -4.83 21.01
CA ALA A 583 -16.15 -3.38 20.94
C ALA A 583 -17.44 -2.84 21.58
N VAL A 584 -18.60 -3.45 21.25
CA VAL A 584 -19.88 -3.04 21.80
C VAL A 584 -19.94 -3.30 23.32
N LEU A 585 -19.49 -4.46 23.78
CA LEU A 585 -19.48 -4.83 25.21
C LEU A 585 -18.51 -3.99 26.05
N THR A 586 -17.44 -3.46 25.42
CA THR A 586 -16.41 -2.65 26.08
C THR A 586 -16.78 -1.16 26.15
N ALA A 587 -17.76 -0.71 25.36
CA ALA A 587 -18.18 0.68 25.31
C ALA A 587 -18.76 1.19 26.63
N ASP A 588 -18.55 2.47 26.93
CA ASP A 588 -19.21 3.16 28.05
C ASP A 588 -20.67 3.48 27.70
N PHE A 589 -20.95 3.71 26.41
CA PHE A 589 -22.28 4.06 25.91
C PHE A 589 -22.45 3.50 24.50
N VAL A 590 -23.64 2.97 24.21
CA VAL A 590 -23.97 2.37 22.92
C VAL A 590 -25.20 3.04 22.35
N VAL A 591 -25.20 3.28 21.04
CA VAL A 591 -26.33 3.79 20.27
C VAL A 591 -26.63 2.80 19.17
N ASP A 592 -27.82 2.17 19.23
CA ASP A 592 -28.28 1.21 18.22
C ASP A 592 -29.20 1.93 17.22
N VAL A 593 -28.73 2.02 15.96
CA VAL A 593 -29.43 2.75 14.87
C VAL A 593 -30.16 1.76 13.98
N GLY A 594 -31.46 1.96 13.79
CA GLY A 594 -32.31 1.01 13.04
C GLY A 594 -33.67 1.61 12.72
N PRO A 595 -34.77 0.79 12.80
CA PRO A 595 -34.78 -0.68 12.98
C PRO A 595 -34.34 -1.47 11.75
N GLY A 596 -34.35 -0.87 10.56
CA GLY A 596 -33.99 -1.49 9.28
C GLY A 596 -32.86 -0.78 8.56
N ALA A 597 -32.71 -1.02 7.26
CA ALA A 597 -31.74 -0.38 6.38
C ALA A 597 -32.43 0.62 5.42
N GLY A 598 -31.70 1.60 4.91
CA GLY A 598 -32.21 2.60 3.97
C GLY A 598 -33.41 3.38 4.52
N VAL A 599 -34.51 3.38 3.76
CA VAL A 599 -35.75 4.07 4.15
C VAL A 599 -36.42 3.50 5.41
N HIS A 600 -36.11 2.25 5.75
CA HIS A 600 -36.60 1.56 6.96
C HIS A 600 -35.67 1.78 8.17
N GLY A 601 -34.58 2.49 8.01
CA GLY A 601 -33.63 2.86 9.06
C GLY A 601 -33.81 4.30 9.53
N GLY A 602 -32.77 4.86 10.08
CA GLY A 602 -32.68 6.28 10.45
C GLY A 602 -33.32 6.66 11.76
N GLU A 603 -33.55 5.72 12.67
CA GLU A 603 -34.11 5.94 13.99
C GLU A 603 -33.20 5.37 15.09
N ILE A 604 -33.28 5.91 16.31
CA ILE A 604 -32.58 5.31 17.46
C ILE A 604 -33.51 4.25 18.07
N VAL A 605 -33.06 2.98 17.96
CA VAL A 605 -33.83 1.83 18.52
C VAL A 605 -33.58 1.68 20.01
N ALA A 606 -32.30 1.85 20.40
CA ALA A 606 -31.89 1.78 21.79
C ALA A 606 -30.63 2.63 22.03
N GLN A 607 -30.49 3.16 23.25
CA GLN A 607 -29.28 3.85 23.68
C GLN A 607 -29.05 3.60 25.17
N GLY A 608 -27.82 3.60 25.61
CA GLY A 608 -27.43 3.38 27.02
C GLY A 608 -26.18 2.53 27.14
N THR A 609 -26.04 1.88 28.26
CA THR A 609 -24.97 0.91 28.54
C THR A 609 -25.15 -0.36 27.71
N PRO A 610 -24.09 -1.15 27.44
CA PRO A 610 -24.23 -2.46 26.79
C PRO A 610 -25.31 -3.36 27.39
N GLN A 611 -25.46 -3.34 28.73
CA GLN A 611 -26.43 -4.11 29.46
C GLN A 611 -27.88 -3.65 29.17
N GLU A 612 -28.10 -2.35 29.03
CA GLU A 612 -29.41 -1.79 28.67
C GLU A 612 -29.76 -2.15 27.20
N ILE A 613 -28.79 -2.17 26.32
CA ILE A 613 -28.99 -2.63 24.92
C ILE A 613 -29.36 -4.11 24.87
N MET A 614 -28.67 -4.97 25.61
CA MET A 614 -28.97 -6.42 25.70
C MET A 614 -30.36 -6.69 26.32
N ALA A 615 -30.84 -5.84 27.22
CA ALA A 615 -32.13 -5.97 27.83
C ALA A 615 -33.28 -5.49 26.92
N ASN A 616 -33.00 -4.74 25.86
CA ASN A 616 -34.04 -4.17 24.97
C ASN A 616 -34.43 -5.19 23.88
N PRO A 617 -35.66 -5.72 23.91
CA PRO A 617 -36.12 -6.70 22.93
C PRO A 617 -36.26 -6.14 21.50
N ALA A 618 -36.38 -4.81 21.33
CA ALA A 618 -36.44 -4.20 20.02
C ALA A 618 -35.09 -4.09 19.33
N SER A 619 -33.98 -4.14 20.09
CA SER A 619 -32.64 -4.07 19.57
C SER A 619 -32.19 -5.41 18.98
N LEU A 620 -31.97 -5.45 17.66
CA LEU A 620 -31.38 -6.62 17.01
C LEU A 620 -29.96 -6.89 17.52
N THR A 621 -29.16 -5.84 17.72
CA THR A 621 -27.84 -5.93 18.32
C THR A 621 -27.92 -6.56 19.71
N GLY A 622 -28.84 -6.07 20.53
CA GLY A 622 -29.07 -6.61 21.87
C GLY A 622 -29.48 -8.08 21.89
N GLN A 623 -30.32 -8.50 20.93
CA GLN A 623 -30.73 -9.92 20.80
C GLN A 623 -29.53 -10.85 20.44
N TYR A 624 -28.57 -10.40 19.61
CA TYR A 624 -27.37 -11.18 19.30
C TYR A 624 -26.39 -11.20 20.48
N LEU A 625 -26.16 -10.07 21.13
CA LEU A 625 -25.26 -9.96 22.29
C LEU A 625 -25.78 -10.77 23.50
N SER A 626 -27.10 -10.82 23.72
CA SER A 626 -27.70 -11.60 24.80
C SER A 626 -27.82 -13.09 24.50
N GLY A 627 -27.57 -13.51 23.27
CA GLY A 627 -27.73 -14.91 22.83
C GLY A 627 -29.18 -15.28 22.50
N ALA A 628 -30.13 -14.34 22.55
CA ALA A 628 -31.53 -14.57 22.14
C ALA A 628 -31.64 -14.87 20.63
N ARG A 629 -30.70 -14.36 19.83
CA ARG A 629 -30.45 -14.76 18.44
C ARG A 629 -29.03 -15.20 18.27
N MET A 630 -28.80 -16.21 17.43
CA MET A 630 -27.47 -16.76 17.14
C MET A 630 -27.40 -17.20 15.68
N ILE A 631 -26.21 -17.13 15.09
CA ILE A 631 -25.92 -17.82 13.84
C ILE A 631 -25.82 -19.31 14.16
N PRO A 632 -26.65 -20.18 13.57
CA PRO A 632 -26.68 -21.60 13.93
C PRO A 632 -25.42 -22.31 13.48
N LEU A 633 -24.99 -23.31 14.25
CA LEU A 633 -24.01 -24.28 13.81
C LEU A 633 -24.67 -25.25 12.79
N PRO A 634 -23.96 -25.66 11.72
CA PRO A 634 -24.46 -26.72 10.85
C PRO A 634 -24.72 -27.99 11.64
N GLU A 635 -25.90 -28.60 11.44
CA GLU A 635 -26.27 -29.87 12.11
C GLU A 635 -25.26 -30.97 11.73
N GLU A 636 -24.91 -31.06 10.45
CA GLU A 636 -23.86 -31.93 9.95
C GLU A 636 -22.91 -31.17 9.03
N ARG A 637 -21.58 -31.33 9.23
CA ARG A 637 -20.60 -30.80 8.31
C ARG A 637 -20.48 -31.65 7.06
N ARG A 638 -20.20 -31.03 5.92
CA ARG A 638 -20.04 -31.74 4.64
C ARG A 638 -18.91 -32.78 4.71
N LYS A 639 -19.13 -33.95 4.07
CA LYS A 639 -18.15 -35.04 4.06
C LYS A 639 -17.00 -34.70 3.10
N LEU A 640 -15.77 -34.73 3.61
CA LEU A 640 -14.57 -34.50 2.84
C LEU A 640 -14.28 -35.71 1.92
N LYS A 641 -14.06 -35.45 0.64
CA LYS A 641 -13.66 -36.47 -0.35
C LYS A 641 -12.13 -36.43 -0.50
N LYS A 642 -11.41 -37.39 0.06
CA LYS A 642 -9.94 -37.43 0.06
C LYS A 642 -9.28 -37.30 -1.34
N THR A 643 -10.01 -37.72 -2.40
CA THR A 643 -9.56 -37.67 -3.79
C THR A 643 -9.86 -36.34 -4.49
N ARG A 644 -10.68 -35.44 -3.92
CA ARG A 644 -11.05 -34.16 -4.50
C ARG A 644 -10.51 -33.04 -3.62
N LYS A 645 -9.30 -32.64 -3.89
CA LYS A 645 -8.59 -31.57 -3.19
C LYS A 645 -7.68 -30.81 -4.16
N ILE A 646 -7.34 -29.61 -3.82
CA ILE A 646 -6.22 -28.86 -4.38
C ILE A 646 -5.06 -29.03 -3.43
N SER A 647 -3.89 -29.42 -3.91
CA SER A 647 -2.67 -29.48 -3.12
C SER A 647 -1.72 -28.37 -3.58
N VAL A 648 -1.49 -27.37 -2.72
CA VAL A 648 -0.48 -26.33 -2.91
C VAL A 648 0.80 -26.83 -2.28
N VAL A 649 1.92 -26.81 -3.01
CA VAL A 649 3.20 -27.31 -2.55
C VAL A 649 4.27 -26.24 -2.69
N GLY A 650 5.00 -25.98 -1.60
CA GLY A 650 6.18 -25.12 -1.61
C GLY A 650 5.91 -23.64 -1.84
N ALA A 651 4.83 -23.09 -1.30
CA ALA A 651 4.54 -21.66 -1.43
C ALA A 651 5.51 -20.82 -0.60
N ARG A 652 6.19 -19.85 -1.26
CA ARG A 652 7.30 -19.05 -0.70
C ARG A 652 7.18 -17.54 -0.97
N GLY A 653 5.98 -17.06 -1.32
CA GLY A 653 5.74 -15.63 -1.54
C GLY A 653 5.81 -14.82 -0.25
N ASN A 654 6.34 -13.61 -0.30
CA ASN A 654 6.46 -12.67 0.83
C ASN A 654 7.02 -13.37 2.10
N ASN A 655 6.23 -13.46 3.16
CA ASN A 655 6.63 -14.10 4.42
C ASN A 655 6.36 -15.61 4.50
N LEU A 656 5.82 -16.24 3.46
CA LEU A 656 5.53 -17.68 3.46
C LEU A 656 6.81 -18.53 3.53
N LYS A 657 6.82 -19.51 4.43
CA LYS A 657 7.96 -20.40 4.72
C LYS A 657 7.73 -21.79 4.17
N ASP A 658 7.80 -21.94 2.84
CA ASP A 658 7.68 -23.23 2.14
C ASP A 658 6.38 -23.97 2.49
N VAL A 659 5.26 -23.25 2.39
CA VAL A 659 3.95 -23.74 2.82
C VAL A 659 3.41 -24.78 1.85
N SER A 660 3.06 -25.96 2.41
CA SER A 660 2.39 -27.04 1.69
C SER A 660 1.12 -27.42 2.41
N VAL A 661 -0.04 -27.32 1.73
CA VAL A 661 -1.35 -27.56 2.34
C VAL A 661 -2.38 -28.05 1.32
N ASP A 662 -3.27 -28.90 1.80
CA ASP A 662 -4.40 -29.42 1.04
C ASP A 662 -5.68 -28.62 1.30
N VAL A 663 -6.35 -28.24 0.23
CA VAL A 663 -7.64 -27.54 0.25
C VAL A 663 -8.72 -28.50 -0.26
N PRO A 664 -9.68 -28.93 0.57
CA PRO A 664 -10.74 -29.82 0.13
C PRO A 664 -11.71 -29.11 -0.83
N LEU A 665 -12.16 -29.81 -1.85
CA LEU A 665 -13.12 -29.32 -2.84
C LEU A 665 -14.57 -29.65 -2.47
N GLY A 666 -15.51 -28.78 -2.83
CA GLY A 666 -16.92 -28.90 -2.52
C GLY A 666 -17.22 -28.60 -1.04
N THR A 667 -16.45 -27.71 -0.45
CA THR A 667 -16.55 -27.31 0.96
C THR A 667 -16.57 -25.81 1.12
N PHE A 668 -17.05 -25.36 2.26
CA PHE A 668 -16.86 -24.02 2.78
C PHE A 668 -15.61 -24.01 3.68
N THR A 669 -14.52 -23.44 3.18
CA THR A 669 -13.23 -23.46 3.88
C THR A 669 -12.81 -22.04 4.27
N CYS A 670 -12.46 -21.85 5.56
CA CYS A 670 -11.93 -20.57 6.07
C CYS A 670 -10.40 -20.62 6.18
N VAL A 671 -9.73 -19.61 5.62
CA VAL A 671 -8.31 -19.33 5.87
C VAL A 671 -8.24 -18.28 6.97
N THR A 672 -7.74 -18.69 8.13
CA THR A 672 -7.76 -17.90 9.37
C THR A 672 -6.35 -17.57 9.85
N GLY A 673 -6.22 -16.86 10.94
CA GLY A 673 -4.96 -16.55 11.61
C GLY A 673 -4.72 -15.06 11.82
N VAL A 674 -3.67 -14.73 12.54
CA VAL A 674 -3.33 -13.36 12.92
C VAL A 674 -3.08 -12.45 11.71
N SER A 675 -3.19 -11.13 11.94
CA SER A 675 -2.90 -10.12 10.91
C SER A 675 -1.42 -10.24 10.48
N GLY A 676 -1.15 -10.17 9.15
CA GLY A 676 0.19 -10.39 8.62
C GLY A 676 0.69 -11.84 8.61
N GLY A 677 -0.13 -12.83 8.98
CA GLY A 677 0.23 -14.26 9.02
C GLY A 677 0.48 -14.92 7.66
N GLY A 678 0.25 -14.22 6.54
CA GLY A 678 0.49 -14.72 5.18
C GLY A 678 -0.76 -15.23 4.45
N LYS A 679 -1.97 -15.05 5.00
CA LYS A 679 -3.26 -15.52 4.44
C LYS A 679 -3.48 -15.07 2.98
N SER A 680 -3.41 -13.77 2.73
CA SER A 680 -3.64 -13.21 1.38
C SER A 680 -2.54 -13.63 0.40
N THR A 681 -1.29 -13.71 0.85
CA THR A 681 -0.18 -14.22 0.02
C THR A 681 -0.41 -15.67 -0.39
N PHE A 682 -0.87 -16.52 0.54
CA PHE A 682 -1.20 -17.92 0.25
C PHE A 682 -2.42 -18.03 -0.69
N LEU A 683 -3.53 -17.38 -0.33
CA LEU A 683 -4.80 -17.57 -1.04
C LEU A 683 -4.87 -16.78 -2.34
N ILE A 684 -4.50 -15.48 -2.31
CA ILE A 684 -4.63 -14.60 -3.47
C ILE A 684 -3.39 -14.67 -4.36
N ASP A 685 -2.20 -14.37 -3.80
CA ASP A 685 -1.00 -14.27 -4.63
C ASP A 685 -0.52 -15.62 -5.15
N THR A 686 -0.70 -16.71 -4.40
CA THR A 686 -0.25 -18.03 -4.81
C THR A 686 -1.36 -18.83 -5.48
N LEU A 687 -2.42 -19.20 -4.74
CA LEU A 687 -3.45 -20.12 -5.23
C LEU A 687 -4.33 -19.49 -6.32
N TYR A 688 -4.89 -18.30 -6.05
CA TYR A 688 -5.79 -17.65 -7.02
C TYR A 688 -5.10 -17.32 -8.34
N LYS A 689 -3.95 -16.63 -8.28
CA LYS A 689 -3.22 -16.26 -9.51
C LYS A 689 -2.79 -17.46 -10.33
N SER A 690 -2.33 -18.55 -9.68
CA SER A 690 -2.02 -19.81 -10.38
C SER A 690 -3.25 -20.47 -11.02
N ALA A 691 -4.36 -20.56 -10.27
CA ALA A 691 -5.60 -21.12 -10.77
C ALA A 691 -6.19 -20.25 -11.90
N ALA A 692 -6.17 -18.93 -11.77
CA ALA A 692 -6.66 -18.00 -12.77
C ALA A 692 -5.84 -18.08 -14.06
N ARG A 693 -4.52 -18.21 -13.94
CA ARG A 693 -3.64 -18.40 -15.10
C ARG A 693 -3.98 -19.68 -15.87
N ARG A 694 -4.19 -20.79 -15.13
CA ARG A 694 -4.46 -22.10 -15.74
C ARG A 694 -5.90 -22.27 -16.25
N LEU A 695 -6.89 -21.78 -15.49
CA LEU A 695 -8.32 -22.00 -15.79
C LEU A 695 -8.96 -20.85 -16.57
N ASN A 696 -8.60 -19.60 -16.26
CA ASN A 696 -9.20 -18.41 -16.85
C ASN A 696 -8.33 -17.75 -17.93
N GLY A 697 -7.09 -18.24 -18.16
CA GLY A 697 -6.13 -17.60 -19.05
C GLY A 697 -5.65 -16.21 -18.57
N ALA A 698 -5.66 -15.98 -17.24
CA ALA A 698 -5.14 -14.74 -16.66
C ALA A 698 -3.62 -14.63 -16.86
N ARG A 699 -3.12 -13.42 -16.87
CA ARG A 699 -1.72 -13.10 -17.19
C ARG A 699 -0.88 -12.75 -15.96
N ASP A 700 -1.52 -12.62 -14.79
CA ASP A 700 -0.83 -12.27 -13.55
C ASP A 700 0.10 -13.39 -13.10
N ASN A 701 1.31 -13.03 -12.68
CA ASN A 701 2.27 -14.00 -12.16
C ASN A 701 1.90 -14.38 -10.73
N PRO A 702 1.80 -15.70 -10.44
CA PRO A 702 1.62 -16.17 -9.07
C PRO A 702 2.91 -15.96 -8.26
N ALA A 703 2.76 -15.89 -6.93
CA ALA A 703 3.89 -15.91 -6.02
C ALA A 703 4.69 -17.24 -6.15
N PRO A 704 6.00 -17.25 -5.81
CA PRO A 704 6.84 -18.42 -5.94
C PRO A 704 6.29 -19.63 -5.20
N HIS A 705 6.16 -20.76 -5.89
CA HIS A 705 5.72 -22.05 -5.38
C HIS A 705 6.25 -23.19 -6.27
N ASP A 706 6.26 -24.43 -5.79
CA ASP A 706 6.75 -25.54 -6.57
C ASP A 706 5.70 -26.02 -7.58
N ARG A 707 4.49 -26.37 -7.10
CA ARG A 707 3.38 -26.82 -7.96
C ARG A 707 2.02 -26.69 -7.24
N ILE A 708 0.97 -26.71 -8.03
CA ILE A 708 -0.41 -26.82 -7.55
C ILE A 708 -1.10 -27.95 -8.32
N ASP A 709 -1.51 -28.98 -7.59
CA ASP A 709 -2.19 -30.14 -8.14
C ASP A 709 -3.71 -30.08 -7.85
N GLY A 710 -4.55 -30.76 -8.65
CA GLY A 710 -6.00 -30.85 -8.43
C GLY A 710 -6.84 -29.78 -9.13
N LEU A 711 -6.24 -28.87 -9.88
CA LEU A 711 -6.96 -27.82 -10.65
C LEU A 711 -7.83 -28.40 -11.78
N GLU A 712 -7.58 -29.62 -12.23
CA GLU A 712 -8.37 -30.32 -13.24
C GLU A 712 -9.79 -30.65 -12.77
N HIS A 713 -10.06 -30.63 -11.47
CA HIS A 713 -11.39 -30.79 -10.91
C HIS A 713 -12.28 -29.56 -11.02
N LEU A 714 -11.70 -28.41 -11.41
CA LEU A 714 -12.34 -27.11 -11.52
C LEU A 714 -12.49 -26.69 -12.98
N ASP A 715 -13.47 -25.86 -13.25
CA ASP A 715 -13.66 -25.23 -14.58
C ASP A 715 -13.29 -23.76 -14.62
N LYS A 716 -13.38 -23.07 -13.48
CA LYS A 716 -12.97 -21.65 -13.35
C LYS A 716 -12.71 -21.29 -11.90
N VAL A 717 -12.00 -20.20 -11.69
CA VAL A 717 -11.82 -19.52 -10.41
C VAL A 717 -12.35 -18.09 -10.48
N ILE A 718 -13.00 -17.65 -9.41
CA ILE A 718 -13.56 -16.30 -9.29
C ILE A 718 -13.07 -15.69 -7.98
N ASP A 719 -12.43 -14.53 -8.09
CA ASP A 719 -12.04 -13.70 -6.96
C ASP A 719 -13.11 -12.61 -6.73
N ILE A 720 -13.57 -12.50 -5.49
CA ILE A 720 -14.56 -11.53 -5.05
C ILE A 720 -13.91 -10.67 -3.95
N ASP A 721 -13.18 -9.67 -4.40
CA ASP A 721 -12.45 -8.72 -3.57
C ASP A 721 -13.28 -7.48 -3.23
N GLN A 722 -12.77 -6.64 -2.33
CA GLN A 722 -13.41 -5.38 -1.90
C GLN A 722 -13.15 -4.20 -2.84
N SER A 723 -12.48 -4.41 -3.98
CA SER A 723 -12.21 -3.33 -4.94
C SER A 723 -13.52 -2.78 -5.55
N PRO A 724 -13.59 -1.48 -5.87
CA PRO A 724 -14.78 -0.87 -6.45
C PRO A 724 -15.22 -1.57 -7.73
N ILE A 725 -16.55 -1.69 -7.95
CA ILE A 725 -17.13 -2.27 -9.17
C ILE A 725 -16.91 -1.41 -10.42
N GLY A 726 -16.29 -0.26 -10.28
CA GLY A 726 -15.89 0.64 -11.36
C GLY A 726 -15.24 1.91 -10.83
N ARG A 727 -14.45 2.57 -11.68
CA ARG A 727 -13.67 3.76 -11.32
C ARG A 727 -14.34 5.10 -11.69
N THR A 728 -15.50 5.04 -12.31
CA THR A 728 -16.20 6.23 -12.82
C THR A 728 -17.59 6.35 -12.22
N PRO A 729 -18.18 7.55 -12.14
CA PRO A 729 -19.56 7.75 -11.69
C PRO A 729 -20.62 7.04 -12.54
N ARG A 730 -20.25 6.58 -13.75
CA ARG A 730 -21.13 5.81 -14.66
C ARG A 730 -21.30 4.35 -14.25
N SER A 731 -20.36 3.79 -13.52
CA SER A 731 -20.47 2.44 -12.99
C SER A 731 -21.44 2.42 -11.83
N ASN A 732 -22.37 1.48 -11.82
CA ASN A 732 -23.39 1.30 -10.79
C ASN A 732 -23.83 -0.16 -10.70
N PRO A 733 -24.59 -0.57 -9.65
CA PRO A 733 -25.05 -1.95 -9.48
C PRO A 733 -25.81 -2.50 -10.69
N ALA A 734 -26.69 -1.71 -11.33
CA ALA A 734 -27.45 -2.14 -12.49
C ALA A 734 -26.55 -2.46 -13.70
N THR A 735 -25.54 -1.62 -13.96
CA THR A 735 -24.63 -1.85 -15.09
C THR A 735 -23.71 -3.05 -14.82
N TYR A 736 -23.23 -3.17 -13.59
CA TYR A 736 -22.30 -4.24 -13.22
C TYR A 736 -22.95 -5.63 -13.22
N THR A 737 -24.16 -5.77 -12.69
CA THR A 737 -24.92 -7.04 -12.70
C THR A 737 -25.54 -7.35 -14.05
N GLY A 738 -25.51 -6.39 -14.98
CA GLY A 738 -26.15 -6.50 -16.30
C GLY A 738 -27.68 -6.35 -16.26
N ALA A 739 -28.26 -5.82 -15.18
CA ALA A 739 -29.69 -5.50 -15.09
C ALA A 739 -30.06 -4.30 -15.96
N PHE A 740 -29.12 -3.41 -16.24
CA PHE A 740 -29.40 -2.19 -16.99
C PHE A 740 -29.75 -2.47 -18.47
N THR A 741 -29.24 -3.53 -19.06
CA THR A 741 -29.56 -3.90 -20.44
C THR A 741 -31.06 -4.23 -20.63
N PRO A 742 -31.67 -5.17 -19.89
CA PRO A 742 -33.09 -5.43 -19.98
C PRO A 742 -33.97 -4.24 -19.57
N ILE A 743 -33.51 -3.38 -18.64
CA ILE A 743 -34.22 -2.13 -18.29
C ILE A 743 -34.30 -1.21 -19.51
N ARG A 744 -33.19 -0.97 -20.22
CA ARG A 744 -33.18 -0.15 -21.45
C ARG A 744 -34.04 -0.73 -22.57
N GLU A 745 -33.99 -2.03 -22.79
CA GLU A 745 -34.80 -2.73 -23.76
C GLU A 745 -36.29 -2.61 -23.44
N TRP A 746 -36.64 -2.68 -22.16
CA TRP A 746 -38.02 -2.50 -21.70
C TRP A 746 -38.54 -1.08 -21.99
N PHE A 747 -37.76 -0.03 -21.66
CA PHE A 747 -38.12 1.35 -21.97
C PHE A 747 -38.20 1.60 -23.48
N ALA A 748 -37.31 1.04 -24.27
CA ALA A 748 -37.37 1.12 -25.74
C ALA A 748 -38.62 0.39 -26.32
N GLY A 749 -39.13 -0.58 -25.57
CA GLY A 749 -40.39 -1.30 -25.91
C GLY A 749 -41.68 -0.51 -25.66
N MET A 750 -41.63 0.61 -24.92
CA MET A 750 -42.80 1.42 -24.59
C MET A 750 -43.43 2.04 -25.85
N PRO A 751 -44.78 2.19 -25.89
CA PRO A 751 -45.47 2.75 -27.04
C PRO A 751 -44.93 4.12 -27.48
N GLU A 752 -44.64 4.98 -26.52
CA GLU A 752 -44.10 6.32 -26.75
C GLU A 752 -42.69 6.29 -27.34
N ALA A 753 -41.80 5.41 -26.81
CA ALA A 753 -40.45 5.22 -27.33
C ALA A 753 -40.49 4.71 -28.77
N LYS A 754 -41.37 3.75 -29.06
CA LYS A 754 -41.58 3.22 -30.42
C LYS A 754 -42.09 4.28 -31.39
N ALA A 755 -43.07 5.11 -30.97
CA ALA A 755 -43.61 6.20 -31.75
C ALA A 755 -42.54 7.25 -32.13
N ARG A 756 -41.56 7.48 -31.22
CA ARG A 756 -40.43 8.41 -31.43
C ARG A 756 -39.21 7.74 -32.09
N GLY A 757 -39.28 6.44 -32.41
CA GLY A 757 -38.15 5.69 -32.99
C GLY A 757 -36.94 5.52 -32.04
N TYR A 758 -37.19 5.50 -30.75
CA TYR A 758 -36.12 5.38 -29.75
C TYR A 758 -35.65 3.94 -29.58
N ALA A 759 -34.39 3.68 -29.94
CA ALA A 759 -33.72 2.41 -29.74
C ALA A 759 -33.17 2.28 -28.31
N PRO A 760 -32.78 1.08 -27.83
CA PRO A 760 -32.23 0.89 -26.49
C PRO A 760 -31.01 1.76 -26.17
N GLY A 761 -30.25 2.18 -27.21
CA GLY A 761 -29.13 3.12 -27.06
C GLY A 761 -29.55 4.50 -26.57
N ARG A 762 -30.78 4.96 -26.85
CA ARG A 762 -31.33 6.23 -26.35
C ARG A 762 -31.40 6.27 -24.83
N PHE A 763 -31.65 5.15 -24.20
CA PHE A 763 -31.77 4.96 -22.75
C PHE A 763 -30.44 4.63 -22.07
N SER A 764 -29.31 4.79 -22.79
CA SER A 764 -27.96 4.63 -22.23
C SER A 764 -27.37 5.99 -21.90
N PHE A 765 -26.98 6.20 -20.65
CA PHE A 765 -26.24 7.40 -20.24
C PHE A 765 -24.77 7.41 -20.73
N ASN A 766 -24.28 6.30 -21.31
CA ASN A 766 -22.93 6.19 -21.89
C ASN A 766 -22.86 6.60 -23.36
N VAL A 767 -24.01 6.67 -24.05
CA VAL A 767 -24.10 6.90 -25.49
C VAL A 767 -24.74 8.26 -25.76
N LYS A 768 -24.20 8.99 -26.74
CA LYS A 768 -24.80 10.25 -27.23
C LYS A 768 -26.22 10.05 -27.72
N GLY A 769 -27.06 11.07 -27.56
CA GLY A 769 -28.43 11.11 -28.06
C GLY A 769 -29.49 11.14 -26.94
N GLY A 770 -29.36 10.34 -25.88
CA GLY A 770 -30.32 10.33 -24.77
C GLY A 770 -29.82 10.86 -23.45
N ARG A 771 -28.50 10.96 -23.32
CA ARG A 771 -27.84 11.44 -22.11
C ARG A 771 -27.83 12.97 -22.02
N CYS A 772 -27.67 13.49 -20.82
CA CYS A 772 -27.34 14.90 -20.61
C CYS A 772 -25.93 15.17 -21.13
N GLU A 773 -25.78 16.10 -22.10
CA GLU A 773 -24.46 16.38 -22.69
C GLU A 773 -23.61 17.30 -21.80
N ALA A 774 -24.21 18.06 -20.86
CA ALA A 774 -23.45 18.90 -19.93
C ALA A 774 -22.58 18.07 -18.98
N CYS A 775 -23.12 17.01 -18.39
CA CYS A 775 -22.36 16.06 -17.55
C CYS A 775 -22.00 14.78 -18.29
N GLN A 776 -22.28 14.68 -19.59
CA GLN A 776 -22.02 13.51 -20.42
C GLN A 776 -22.60 12.18 -19.85
N GLY A 777 -23.69 12.26 -19.07
CA GLY A 777 -24.38 11.13 -18.44
C GLY A 777 -23.83 10.75 -17.04
N ASP A 778 -22.89 11.49 -16.49
CA ASP A 778 -22.34 11.24 -15.14
C ASP A 778 -23.34 11.62 -14.04
N GLY A 779 -24.24 12.58 -14.31
CA GLY A 779 -25.14 13.17 -13.31
C GLY A 779 -24.46 14.21 -12.41
N VAL A 780 -23.13 14.20 -12.38
CA VAL A 780 -22.28 15.13 -11.61
C VAL A 780 -21.22 15.74 -12.53
N ILE A 781 -20.71 16.90 -12.14
CA ILE A 781 -19.58 17.58 -12.79
C ILE A 781 -18.39 17.46 -11.85
N LYS A 782 -17.30 16.89 -12.38
CA LYS A 782 -16.03 16.80 -11.65
C LYS A 782 -15.30 18.14 -11.73
N ILE A 783 -14.96 18.71 -10.59
CA ILE A 783 -14.11 19.89 -10.46
C ILE A 783 -12.75 19.41 -9.98
N GLU A 784 -11.75 19.47 -10.86
CA GLU A 784 -10.39 19.06 -10.52
C GLU A 784 -9.71 20.13 -9.66
N MET A 785 -9.29 19.70 -8.48
CA MET A 785 -8.61 20.55 -7.50
C MET A 785 -7.15 20.09 -7.42
N HIS A 786 -6.23 20.79 -8.12
CA HIS A 786 -4.83 20.37 -8.28
C HIS A 786 -4.08 19.99 -6.99
N PHE A 787 -4.46 20.52 -5.84
CA PHE A 787 -3.81 20.28 -4.53
C PHE A 787 -4.74 19.70 -3.47
N LEU A 788 -6.02 19.51 -3.79
CA LEU A 788 -7.05 18.95 -2.91
C LEU A 788 -7.76 17.79 -3.62
N PRO A 789 -8.49 16.94 -2.90
CA PRO A 789 -9.34 15.93 -3.53
C PRO A 789 -10.34 16.55 -4.50
N ASP A 790 -10.57 15.89 -5.63
CA ASP A 790 -11.55 16.34 -6.63
C ASP A 790 -12.96 16.45 -6.01
N VAL A 791 -13.66 17.53 -6.33
CA VAL A 791 -15.03 17.77 -5.87
C VAL A 791 -16.02 17.39 -6.97
N TYR A 792 -17.07 16.65 -6.61
CA TYR A 792 -18.16 16.28 -7.50
C TYR A 792 -19.40 17.07 -7.15
N VAL A 793 -19.87 17.90 -8.07
CA VAL A 793 -21.06 18.74 -7.89
C VAL A 793 -22.19 18.21 -8.77
N THR A 794 -23.42 18.16 -8.26
CA THR A 794 -24.59 17.76 -9.03
C THR A 794 -24.73 18.64 -10.28
N CYS A 795 -25.00 18.02 -11.43
CA CYS A 795 -25.14 18.73 -12.70
C CYS A 795 -26.39 19.62 -12.69
N ASP A 796 -26.22 20.93 -12.85
CA ASP A 796 -27.31 21.92 -12.83
C ASP A 796 -28.34 21.72 -13.96
N VAL A 797 -27.91 21.17 -15.10
CA VAL A 797 -28.76 20.96 -16.28
C VAL A 797 -29.70 19.78 -16.10
N CYS A 798 -29.20 18.62 -15.66
CA CYS A 798 -30.02 17.42 -15.48
C CYS A 798 -30.37 17.16 -14.00
N LYS A 799 -29.89 17.97 -13.07
CA LYS A 799 -30.12 17.82 -11.62
C LYS A 799 -29.90 16.40 -11.11
N GLY A 800 -28.80 15.76 -11.61
CA GLY A 800 -28.44 14.40 -11.23
C GLY A 800 -29.12 13.29 -12.06
N GLN A 801 -30.12 13.58 -12.88
CA GLN A 801 -30.92 12.58 -13.61
C GLN A 801 -30.21 11.91 -14.79
N ARG A 802 -29.01 12.37 -15.20
CA ARG A 802 -28.13 11.77 -16.22
C ARG A 802 -28.64 11.85 -17.68
N TYR A 803 -29.93 12.11 -17.92
CA TYR A 803 -30.57 12.11 -19.25
C TYR A 803 -31.05 13.48 -19.66
N ASN A 804 -31.28 13.63 -20.96
CA ASN A 804 -31.96 14.80 -21.49
C ASN A 804 -33.49 14.71 -21.25
N ARG A 805 -34.19 15.84 -21.37
CA ARG A 805 -35.60 15.97 -21.06
C ARG A 805 -36.49 15.02 -21.91
N GLU A 806 -36.21 14.88 -23.20
CA GLU A 806 -36.97 14.09 -24.11
C GLU A 806 -36.92 12.57 -23.81
N THR A 807 -35.78 12.09 -23.28
CA THR A 807 -35.64 10.70 -22.81
C THR A 807 -36.41 10.44 -21.54
N LEU A 808 -36.50 11.44 -20.66
CA LEU A 808 -37.23 11.35 -19.37
C LEU A 808 -38.75 11.38 -19.53
N GLU A 809 -39.26 11.82 -20.69
CA GLU A 809 -40.67 11.82 -20.96
C GLU A 809 -41.26 10.41 -21.23
N VAL A 810 -40.39 9.42 -21.55
CA VAL A 810 -40.83 8.03 -21.71
C VAL A 810 -41.02 7.40 -20.34
N LEU A 811 -42.27 7.05 -20.01
CA LEU A 811 -42.66 6.53 -18.69
C LEU A 811 -43.11 5.07 -18.74
N PHE A 812 -42.74 4.30 -17.73
CA PHE A 812 -43.32 3.00 -17.41
C PHE A 812 -43.91 3.04 -16.00
N LYS A 813 -45.21 2.70 -15.86
CA LYS A 813 -45.96 2.85 -14.61
C LYS A 813 -45.79 4.24 -13.95
N GLY A 814 -45.70 5.30 -14.77
CA GLY A 814 -45.53 6.70 -14.30
C GLY A 814 -44.08 7.06 -13.85
N LYS A 815 -43.09 6.21 -14.08
CA LYS A 815 -41.69 6.44 -13.71
C LYS A 815 -40.80 6.48 -14.95
N SER A 816 -39.90 7.45 -15.01
CA SER A 816 -38.86 7.55 -16.02
C SER A 816 -37.70 6.58 -15.76
N ILE A 817 -36.79 6.41 -16.73
CA ILE A 817 -35.57 5.61 -16.50
C ILE A 817 -34.66 6.18 -15.41
N ALA A 818 -34.65 7.50 -15.20
CA ALA A 818 -33.91 8.13 -14.11
C ALA A 818 -34.54 7.80 -12.74
N ASP A 819 -35.87 7.81 -12.65
CA ASP A 819 -36.58 7.41 -11.42
C ASP A 819 -36.27 5.94 -11.08
N VAL A 820 -36.20 5.07 -12.07
CA VAL A 820 -35.82 3.65 -11.88
C VAL A 820 -34.39 3.51 -11.34
N LEU A 821 -33.45 4.31 -11.82
CA LEU A 821 -32.08 4.32 -11.29
C LEU A 821 -32.00 4.84 -9.86
N ASP A 822 -32.97 5.69 -9.46
CA ASP A 822 -33.04 6.25 -8.10
C ASP A 822 -33.82 5.36 -7.12
N MET A 823 -34.55 4.34 -7.60
CA MET A 823 -35.19 3.32 -6.75
C MET A 823 -34.16 2.53 -5.98
N THR A 824 -34.52 2.09 -4.78
CA THR A 824 -33.81 1.03 -4.07
C THR A 824 -33.94 -0.30 -4.84
N VAL A 825 -33.05 -1.23 -4.54
CA VAL A 825 -33.13 -2.58 -5.13
C VAL A 825 -34.44 -3.29 -4.78
N GLU A 826 -34.95 -3.13 -3.56
CA GLU A 826 -36.24 -3.67 -3.11
C GLU A 826 -37.42 -3.07 -3.89
N GLU A 827 -37.47 -1.75 -3.99
CA GLU A 827 -38.51 -1.05 -4.77
C GLU A 827 -38.46 -1.47 -6.26
N ALA A 828 -37.25 -1.60 -6.82
CA ALA A 828 -37.07 -2.03 -8.20
C ALA A 828 -37.50 -3.49 -8.43
N ALA A 829 -37.26 -4.39 -7.47
CA ALA A 829 -37.71 -5.78 -7.53
C ALA A 829 -39.25 -5.86 -7.59
N GLU A 830 -39.96 -5.08 -6.76
CA GLU A 830 -41.41 -5.00 -6.75
C GLU A 830 -41.95 -4.32 -8.04
N PHE A 831 -41.34 -3.19 -8.43
CA PHE A 831 -41.74 -2.43 -9.63
C PHE A 831 -41.67 -3.28 -10.91
N PHE A 832 -40.62 -4.08 -11.05
CA PHE A 832 -40.40 -4.99 -12.18
C PHE A 832 -40.89 -6.43 -11.92
N SER A 833 -41.82 -6.66 -10.99
CA SER A 833 -42.33 -8.00 -10.66
C SER A 833 -42.80 -8.80 -11.88
N ALA A 834 -43.35 -8.14 -12.89
CA ALA A 834 -43.78 -8.73 -14.16
C ALA A 834 -42.67 -8.85 -15.22
N VAL A 835 -41.43 -8.45 -14.94
CA VAL A 835 -40.29 -8.46 -15.87
C VAL A 835 -39.15 -9.33 -15.31
N PRO A 836 -39.20 -10.68 -15.52
CA PRO A 836 -38.25 -11.60 -14.85
C PRO A 836 -36.80 -11.27 -15.07
N ALA A 837 -36.42 -10.80 -16.27
CA ALA A 837 -35.02 -10.46 -16.61
C ALA A 837 -34.43 -9.32 -15.74
N VAL A 838 -35.26 -8.46 -15.16
CA VAL A 838 -34.84 -7.40 -14.22
C VAL A 838 -35.10 -7.87 -12.79
N ARG A 839 -36.31 -8.36 -12.49
CA ARG A 839 -36.70 -8.82 -11.15
C ARG A 839 -35.70 -9.80 -10.55
N ASP A 840 -35.32 -10.87 -11.25
CA ASP A 840 -34.45 -11.93 -10.74
C ASP A 840 -33.07 -11.40 -10.33
N LYS A 841 -32.57 -10.37 -11.04
CA LYS A 841 -31.33 -9.69 -10.69
C LYS A 841 -31.45 -8.79 -9.46
N MET A 842 -32.57 -8.10 -9.32
CA MET A 842 -32.88 -7.29 -8.15
C MET A 842 -33.08 -8.15 -6.92
N GLU A 843 -33.83 -9.26 -7.02
CA GLU A 843 -33.98 -10.23 -5.95
C GLU A 843 -32.63 -10.83 -5.53
N THR A 844 -31.74 -11.13 -6.48
CA THR A 844 -30.39 -11.61 -6.15
C THR A 844 -29.58 -10.58 -5.36
N LEU A 845 -29.65 -9.29 -5.73
CA LEU A 845 -29.03 -8.20 -4.96
C LEU A 845 -29.64 -8.07 -3.56
N ALA A 846 -30.96 -8.19 -3.43
CA ALA A 846 -31.64 -8.14 -2.12
C ALA A 846 -31.24 -9.32 -1.22
N ARG A 847 -31.10 -10.54 -1.78
CA ARG A 847 -30.67 -11.76 -1.06
C ARG A 847 -29.27 -11.62 -0.43
N VAL A 848 -28.35 -10.90 -1.09
CA VAL A 848 -27.02 -10.62 -0.50
C VAL A 848 -27.02 -9.44 0.49
N GLY A 849 -28.22 -8.98 0.91
CA GLY A 849 -28.37 -7.89 1.88
C GLY A 849 -28.16 -6.50 1.31
N LEU A 850 -28.37 -6.30 0.00
CA LEU A 850 -28.23 -5.01 -0.69
C LEU A 850 -29.58 -4.41 -1.12
N GLY A 851 -30.70 -4.77 -0.45
CA GLY A 851 -32.02 -4.26 -0.78
C GLY A 851 -32.15 -2.76 -0.68
N TYR A 852 -31.40 -2.15 0.22
CA TYR A 852 -31.45 -0.71 0.53
C TYR A 852 -30.65 0.20 -0.43
N ILE A 853 -29.67 -0.33 -1.19
CA ILE A 853 -28.88 0.51 -2.10
C ILE A 853 -29.71 0.92 -3.32
N LYS A 854 -29.40 2.08 -3.91
CA LYS A 854 -30.06 2.50 -5.14
C LYS A 854 -29.52 1.72 -6.36
N VAL A 855 -30.41 1.38 -7.28
CA VAL A 855 -30.09 0.64 -8.52
C VAL A 855 -29.01 1.35 -9.35
N GLY A 856 -29.08 2.69 -9.39
CA GLY A 856 -28.14 3.56 -10.12
C GLY A 856 -27.07 4.19 -9.22
N GLN A 857 -26.85 3.74 -7.98
CA GLN A 857 -25.85 4.27 -7.04
C GLN A 857 -24.45 4.22 -7.66
N GLN A 858 -23.71 5.30 -7.57
CA GLN A 858 -22.38 5.37 -8.17
C GLN A 858 -21.42 4.39 -7.48
N ALA A 859 -20.60 3.68 -8.27
CA ALA A 859 -19.63 2.72 -7.74
C ALA A 859 -18.64 3.34 -6.74
N THR A 860 -18.35 4.62 -6.88
CA THR A 860 -17.43 5.37 -6.01
C THR A 860 -18.02 5.69 -4.64
N THR A 861 -19.34 5.59 -4.46
CA THR A 861 -20.04 5.83 -3.18
C THR A 861 -20.34 4.55 -2.41
N LEU A 862 -20.12 3.38 -3.03
CA LEU A 862 -20.28 2.08 -2.36
C LEU A 862 -19.12 1.83 -1.41
N SER A 863 -19.42 1.26 -0.25
CA SER A 863 -18.38 0.71 0.64
C SER A 863 -17.72 -0.53 0.01
N GLY A 864 -16.53 -0.92 0.51
CA GLY A 864 -15.84 -2.11 0.04
C GLY A 864 -16.69 -3.37 0.14
N GLY A 865 -17.39 -3.55 1.26
CA GLY A 865 -18.28 -4.69 1.49
C GLY A 865 -19.53 -4.67 0.57
N GLU A 866 -20.11 -3.49 0.29
CA GLU A 866 -21.21 -3.38 -0.69
C GLU A 866 -20.75 -3.73 -2.10
N ALA A 867 -19.58 -3.21 -2.52
CA ALA A 867 -19.01 -3.54 -3.83
C ALA A 867 -18.76 -5.04 -3.98
N GLN A 868 -18.22 -5.69 -2.94
CA GLN A 868 -17.99 -7.13 -2.90
C GLN A 868 -19.31 -7.92 -3.02
N ARG A 869 -20.36 -7.53 -2.29
CA ARG A 869 -21.69 -8.17 -2.37
C ARG A 869 -22.36 -7.97 -3.74
N VAL A 870 -22.15 -6.82 -4.41
CA VAL A 870 -22.61 -6.62 -5.80
C VAL A 870 -21.89 -7.59 -6.75
N LYS A 871 -20.58 -7.83 -6.56
CA LYS A 871 -19.83 -8.83 -7.33
C LYS A 871 -20.38 -10.24 -7.09
N LEU A 872 -20.64 -10.59 -5.84
CA LEU A 872 -21.23 -11.88 -5.46
C LEU A 872 -22.62 -12.06 -6.11
N ALA A 873 -23.49 -11.04 -6.06
CA ALA A 873 -24.80 -11.09 -6.68
C ALA A 873 -24.75 -11.33 -8.19
N LYS A 874 -23.76 -10.72 -8.88
CA LYS A 874 -23.53 -10.96 -10.30
C LYS A 874 -23.19 -12.43 -10.59
N GLU A 875 -22.36 -13.04 -9.80
CA GLU A 875 -21.97 -14.45 -10.00
C GLU A 875 -23.12 -15.42 -9.64
N LEU A 876 -23.89 -15.12 -8.59
CA LEU A 876 -25.11 -15.86 -8.25
C LEU A 876 -26.17 -15.82 -9.34
N SER A 877 -26.28 -14.71 -10.08
CA SER A 877 -27.23 -14.59 -11.20
C SER A 877 -26.84 -15.41 -12.44
N ARG A 878 -25.68 -16.05 -12.44
CA ARG A 878 -25.18 -16.92 -13.49
C ARG A 878 -25.48 -18.39 -13.19
N ARG A 879 -25.63 -19.19 -14.26
CA ARG A 879 -25.84 -20.63 -14.10
C ARG A 879 -24.58 -21.28 -13.51
N SER A 880 -24.71 -21.92 -12.37
CA SER A 880 -23.64 -22.65 -11.70
C SER A 880 -23.31 -23.95 -12.45
N THR A 881 -22.03 -24.25 -12.57
CA THR A 881 -21.53 -25.54 -13.11
C THR A 881 -21.28 -26.58 -12.01
N GLY A 882 -21.26 -26.16 -10.74
CA GLY A 882 -20.92 -27.00 -9.60
C GLY A 882 -19.42 -27.36 -9.49
N ARG A 883 -18.55 -26.68 -10.26
CA ARG A 883 -17.09 -26.90 -10.25
C ARG A 883 -16.30 -25.59 -10.24
N THR A 884 -16.93 -24.54 -9.73
CA THR A 884 -16.29 -23.22 -9.62
C THR A 884 -15.61 -23.07 -8.26
N LEU A 885 -14.41 -22.52 -8.24
CA LEU A 885 -13.72 -22.07 -7.04
C LEU A 885 -14.02 -20.58 -6.83
N TYR A 886 -14.72 -20.26 -5.74
CA TYR A 886 -14.93 -18.89 -5.29
C TYR A 886 -13.93 -18.55 -4.19
N ILE A 887 -13.26 -17.43 -4.32
CA ILE A 887 -12.33 -16.89 -3.34
C ILE A 887 -12.88 -15.54 -2.88
N LEU A 888 -13.03 -15.36 -1.57
CA LEU A 888 -13.52 -14.13 -0.96
C LEU A 888 -12.53 -13.66 0.11
N ASP A 889 -12.25 -12.36 0.07
CA ASP A 889 -11.38 -11.71 1.06
C ASP A 889 -12.24 -10.90 2.03
N GLU A 890 -12.32 -11.37 3.28
CA GLU A 890 -13.06 -10.77 4.40
C GLU A 890 -14.48 -10.29 4.02
N PRO A 891 -15.37 -11.19 3.54
CA PRO A 891 -16.68 -10.80 3.03
C PRO A 891 -17.66 -10.27 4.08
N THR A 892 -17.36 -10.44 5.37
CA THR A 892 -18.20 -9.94 6.47
C THR A 892 -17.79 -8.57 7.00
N THR A 893 -16.81 -7.96 6.36
CA THR A 893 -16.35 -6.59 6.69
C THR A 893 -17.52 -5.60 6.68
N GLY A 894 -17.70 -4.86 7.77
CA GLY A 894 -18.75 -3.84 7.91
C GLY A 894 -20.17 -4.39 7.99
N LEU A 895 -20.33 -5.66 8.30
CA LEU A 895 -21.65 -6.28 8.42
C LEU A 895 -22.06 -6.47 9.88
N HIS A 896 -23.30 -6.11 10.15
CA HIS A 896 -23.98 -6.49 11.40
C HIS A 896 -24.21 -8.02 11.44
N PHE A 897 -24.29 -8.61 12.62
CA PHE A 897 -24.51 -10.05 12.83
C PHE A 897 -25.66 -10.62 11.98
N HIS A 898 -26.77 -9.87 11.86
CA HIS A 898 -27.92 -10.28 11.05
C HIS A 898 -27.61 -10.34 9.54
N ASP A 899 -26.80 -9.39 9.05
CA ASP A 899 -26.37 -9.37 7.64
C ASP A 899 -25.36 -10.48 7.36
N VAL A 900 -24.49 -10.80 8.36
CA VAL A 900 -23.59 -11.96 8.31
C VAL A 900 -24.36 -13.27 8.17
N ALA A 901 -25.45 -13.44 8.95
CA ALA A 901 -26.29 -14.63 8.85
C ALA A 901 -26.86 -14.82 7.43
N LYS A 902 -27.41 -13.76 6.83
CA LYS A 902 -27.93 -13.79 5.44
C LYS A 902 -26.84 -14.12 4.41
N LEU A 903 -25.66 -13.53 4.57
CA LEU A 903 -24.53 -13.80 3.68
C LEU A 903 -24.10 -15.27 3.76
N LEU A 904 -24.04 -15.84 4.95
CA LEU A 904 -23.70 -17.24 5.17
C LEU A 904 -24.67 -18.19 4.49
N GLU A 905 -25.99 -17.93 4.54
CA GLU A 905 -27.00 -18.71 3.81
C GLU A 905 -26.64 -18.78 2.31
N VAL A 906 -26.28 -17.66 1.71
CA VAL A 906 -25.90 -17.57 0.30
C VAL A 906 -24.60 -18.32 0.00
N LEU A 907 -23.58 -18.20 0.85
CA LEU A 907 -22.30 -18.88 0.66
C LEU A 907 -22.45 -20.40 0.81
N HIS A 908 -23.24 -20.85 1.77
CA HIS A 908 -23.53 -22.29 1.95
C HIS A 908 -24.33 -22.86 0.77
N GLU A 909 -25.31 -22.10 0.24
CA GLU A 909 -26.04 -22.50 -0.97
C GLU A 909 -25.11 -22.70 -2.18
N LEU A 910 -24.13 -21.82 -2.38
CA LEU A 910 -23.12 -22.00 -3.44
C LEU A 910 -22.34 -23.31 -3.29
N VAL A 911 -21.99 -23.69 -2.05
CA VAL A 911 -21.29 -24.94 -1.78
C VAL A 911 -22.21 -26.14 -2.01
N ASP A 912 -23.47 -26.05 -1.61
CA ASP A 912 -24.48 -27.12 -1.80
C ASP A 912 -24.74 -27.37 -3.29
N GLN A 913 -24.56 -26.39 -4.15
CA GLN A 913 -24.57 -26.54 -5.61
C GLN A 913 -23.31 -27.26 -6.16
N GLY A 914 -22.38 -27.71 -5.31
CA GLY A 914 -21.16 -28.44 -5.66
C GLY A 914 -19.91 -27.59 -5.85
N ASN A 915 -19.99 -26.27 -5.70
CA ASN A 915 -18.85 -25.38 -5.80
C ASN A 915 -17.94 -25.43 -4.56
N THR A 916 -16.76 -24.87 -4.66
CA THR A 916 -15.84 -24.69 -3.53
C THR A 916 -15.78 -23.21 -3.17
N VAL A 917 -15.91 -22.89 -1.90
CA VAL A 917 -15.83 -21.52 -1.38
C VAL A 917 -14.67 -21.42 -0.39
N LEU A 918 -13.69 -20.60 -0.70
CA LEU A 918 -12.55 -20.26 0.16
C LEU A 918 -12.69 -18.83 0.64
N VAL A 919 -12.62 -18.63 1.93
CA VAL A 919 -12.82 -17.31 2.55
C VAL A 919 -11.66 -16.99 3.47
N ILE A 920 -11.02 -15.81 3.31
CA ILE A 920 -10.18 -15.26 4.37
C ILE A 920 -11.12 -14.61 5.37
N GLU A 921 -11.06 -15.01 6.63
CA GLU A 921 -11.96 -14.51 7.66
C GLU A 921 -11.33 -14.41 9.05
N HIS A 922 -11.84 -13.44 9.80
CA HIS A 922 -11.53 -13.19 11.20
C HIS A 922 -12.77 -13.30 12.11
N ASN A 923 -13.96 -13.21 11.53
CA ASN A 923 -15.21 -13.30 12.25
C ASN A 923 -15.46 -14.76 12.73
N LEU A 924 -15.46 -14.97 14.03
CA LEU A 924 -15.64 -16.29 14.63
C LEU A 924 -17.01 -16.91 14.33
N GLU A 925 -18.03 -16.07 14.16
CA GLU A 925 -19.38 -16.51 13.78
C GLU A 925 -19.43 -17.15 12.39
N VAL A 926 -18.55 -16.70 11.48
CA VAL A 926 -18.35 -17.34 10.15
C VAL A 926 -17.49 -18.59 10.27
N ILE A 927 -16.37 -18.47 10.98
CA ILE A 927 -15.37 -19.55 11.11
C ILE A 927 -16.02 -20.81 11.73
N LYS A 928 -16.89 -20.64 12.73
CA LYS A 928 -17.60 -21.78 13.36
C LYS A 928 -18.49 -22.56 12.39
N THR A 929 -18.96 -21.94 11.30
CA THR A 929 -19.80 -22.61 10.29
C THR A 929 -19.03 -23.32 9.19
N ALA A 930 -17.70 -23.15 9.13
CA ALA A 930 -16.85 -23.74 8.08
C ALA A 930 -16.80 -25.27 8.15
N ASP A 931 -16.69 -25.94 6.99
CA ASP A 931 -16.41 -27.37 6.90
C ASP A 931 -14.94 -27.68 7.19
N TRP A 932 -14.03 -26.72 6.86
CA TRP A 932 -12.60 -26.86 7.03
C TRP A 932 -11.95 -25.51 7.34
N ILE A 933 -10.92 -25.53 8.15
CA ILE A 933 -10.11 -24.36 8.50
C ILE A 933 -8.65 -24.61 8.10
N ILE A 934 -8.00 -23.57 7.59
CA ILE A 934 -6.55 -23.47 7.41
C ILE A 934 -6.09 -22.26 8.21
N ASP A 935 -5.46 -22.52 9.36
CA ASP A 935 -5.02 -21.46 10.28
C ASP A 935 -3.55 -21.14 10.05
N MET A 936 -3.25 -19.88 9.73
CA MET A 936 -1.93 -19.38 9.37
C MET A 936 -1.34 -18.50 10.46
N GLY A 937 -0.05 -18.64 10.69
CA GLY A 937 0.64 -17.91 11.75
C GLY A 937 2.03 -18.46 12.01
N PRO A 938 2.46 -18.60 13.30
CA PRO A 938 1.71 -18.23 14.52
C PRO A 938 1.62 -16.72 14.76
N GLU A 939 2.56 -15.94 14.20
CA GLU A 939 2.64 -14.49 14.34
C GLU A 939 2.50 -13.78 12.97
N GLY A 940 2.54 -12.45 12.97
CA GLY A 940 2.60 -11.65 11.76
C GLY A 940 4.03 -11.45 11.24
N GLY A 941 4.17 -11.12 9.95
CA GLY A 941 5.45 -10.82 9.31
C GLY A 941 6.44 -11.99 9.35
N ASP A 942 7.68 -11.71 9.73
CA ASP A 942 8.75 -12.72 9.79
C ASP A 942 8.50 -13.85 10.79
N GLY A 943 7.70 -13.59 11.83
CA GLY A 943 7.27 -14.60 12.80
C GLY A 943 6.15 -15.52 12.30
N GLY A 944 5.56 -15.20 11.14
CA GLY A 944 4.44 -15.93 10.54
C GLY A 944 4.83 -16.77 9.34
N GLY A 945 3.87 -16.93 8.45
CA GLY A 945 4.08 -17.56 7.15
C GLY A 945 4.12 -19.09 7.17
N THR A 946 3.57 -19.71 8.21
CA THR A 946 3.43 -21.17 8.32
C THR A 946 1.97 -21.55 8.57
N VAL A 947 1.60 -22.79 8.29
CA VAL A 947 0.31 -23.37 8.69
C VAL A 947 0.43 -23.86 10.11
N VAL A 948 -0.38 -23.30 11.01
CA VAL A 948 -0.43 -23.65 12.43
C VAL A 948 -1.34 -24.84 12.68
N ALA A 949 -2.50 -24.83 12.01
CA ALA A 949 -3.51 -25.86 12.16
C ALA A 949 -4.30 -26.04 10.87
N THR A 950 -4.77 -27.26 10.61
CA THR A 950 -5.78 -27.56 9.60
C THR A 950 -6.75 -28.59 10.14
N GLY A 951 -8.03 -28.43 9.90
CA GLY A 951 -9.04 -29.35 10.37
C GLY A 951 -10.44 -28.78 10.36
N ARG A 952 -11.37 -29.48 10.94
CA ARG A 952 -12.69 -28.95 11.24
C ARG A 952 -12.60 -27.92 12.36
N PRO A 953 -13.56 -27.01 12.50
CA PRO A 953 -13.57 -26.04 13.59
C PRO A 953 -13.36 -26.67 14.97
N GLU A 954 -13.96 -27.81 15.24
CA GLU A 954 -13.84 -28.56 16.49
C GLU A 954 -12.39 -29.06 16.70
N ASP A 955 -11.75 -29.57 15.65
CA ASP A 955 -10.37 -30.08 15.70
C ASP A 955 -9.38 -28.95 15.96
N VAL A 956 -9.56 -27.81 15.27
CA VAL A 956 -8.70 -26.62 15.43
C VAL A 956 -8.87 -25.99 16.82
N ALA A 957 -10.07 -26.04 17.40
CA ALA A 957 -10.34 -25.55 18.75
C ALA A 957 -9.54 -26.29 19.83
N GLU A 958 -9.11 -27.55 19.59
CA GLU A 958 -8.30 -28.34 20.51
C GLU A 958 -6.77 -28.00 20.41
N ILE A 959 -6.34 -27.28 19.39
CA ILE A 959 -4.92 -26.97 19.14
C ILE A 959 -4.53 -25.73 19.93
N GLU A 960 -3.72 -25.89 20.98
CA GLU A 960 -3.30 -24.82 21.87
C GLU A 960 -2.42 -23.74 21.20
N THR A 961 -1.67 -24.10 20.16
CA THR A 961 -0.82 -23.17 19.41
C THR A 961 -1.60 -22.25 18.47
N SER A 962 -2.86 -22.61 18.15
CA SER A 962 -3.75 -21.79 17.33
C SER A 962 -4.44 -20.73 18.17
N TYR A 963 -4.17 -19.46 17.87
CA TYR A 963 -4.93 -18.35 18.46
C TYR A 963 -6.40 -18.40 18.06
N THR A 964 -6.69 -18.63 16.78
CA THR A 964 -8.06 -18.83 16.29
C THR A 964 -8.75 -19.95 17.03
N GLY A 965 -8.07 -21.08 17.25
CA GLY A 965 -8.60 -22.22 17.98
C GLY A 965 -8.99 -21.90 19.43
N ARG A 966 -8.18 -21.10 20.13
CA ARG A 966 -8.48 -20.68 21.50
C ARG A 966 -9.81 -19.90 21.61
N PHE A 967 -9.98 -18.86 20.76
CA PHE A 967 -11.21 -18.07 20.76
C PHE A 967 -12.42 -18.89 20.25
N LEU A 968 -12.19 -19.76 19.28
CA LEU A 968 -13.25 -20.64 18.75
C LEU A 968 -13.75 -21.62 19.81
N ARG A 969 -12.88 -22.15 20.67
CA ARG A 969 -13.23 -23.06 21.78
C ARG A 969 -14.24 -22.41 22.73
N GLU A 970 -14.00 -21.15 23.12
CA GLU A 970 -14.92 -20.40 23.99
C GLU A 970 -16.28 -20.21 23.32
N LEU A 971 -16.30 -19.88 22.04
CA LEU A 971 -17.54 -19.68 21.29
C LEU A 971 -18.33 -20.99 21.14
N LEU A 972 -17.67 -22.13 20.84
CA LEU A 972 -18.32 -23.42 20.71
C LEU A 972 -18.87 -23.94 22.03
N GLN A 973 -18.30 -23.54 23.16
CA GLN A 973 -18.78 -23.87 24.51
C GLN A 973 -20.00 -23.05 24.96
N ARG A 974 -20.18 -21.84 24.39
CA ARG A 974 -21.36 -20.97 24.65
C ARG A 974 -22.66 -21.51 24.02
N ARG A 975 -22.83 -22.80 23.78
CA ARG A 975 -24.06 -23.42 23.25
C ARG A 975 -25.23 -23.08 24.16
N PRO A 976 -26.38 -22.62 23.65
CA PRO A 976 -27.59 -22.52 24.48
C PRO A 976 -27.96 -23.91 24.99
N GLN A 977 -28.09 -24.06 26.30
CA GLN A 977 -28.58 -25.24 26.95
C GLN A 977 -30.07 -25.53 26.62
N HIS A 978 -30.73 -24.71 25.82
CA HIS A 978 -32.15 -24.68 25.58
C HIS A 978 -32.52 -24.60 24.09
N ALA A 979 -32.27 -25.67 23.34
CA ALA A 979 -33.03 -25.93 22.12
C ALA A 979 -34.16 -26.96 22.30
N SER A 980 -34.34 -27.50 23.53
CA SER A 980 -35.33 -28.53 23.80
C SER A 980 -36.64 -28.04 24.42
N ASP A 981 -36.73 -26.80 24.91
CA ASP A 981 -37.90 -26.31 25.63
C ASP A 981 -38.79 -25.30 24.86
N ALA A 982 -38.49 -25.04 23.57
CA ALA A 982 -39.32 -24.19 22.70
C ALA A 982 -40.22 -24.96 21.72
N ALA A 983 -40.37 -26.26 21.90
CA ALA A 983 -41.20 -27.14 21.08
C ALA A 983 -42.23 -27.92 21.93
N GLU A 984 -42.82 -27.32 22.99
CA GLU A 984 -44.08 -27.71 23.60
C GLU A 984 -45.05 -26.54 23.62
#